data_ff6be2ffc6c2fd019d8235ea70b4f2d0
#
_entry.id   ff6be2ffc6c2fd019d8235ea70b4f2d0
#
_cell.length_a   1.000
_cell.length_b   1.000
_cell.length_c   1.000
_cell.angle_alpha   90.00
_cell.angle_beta   90.00
_cell.angle_gamma   90.00
#
_symmetry.space_group_name_H-M   'P 1'
#
loop_
_entity.id
_entity.type
_entity.pdbx_description
1 polymer ?
#
loop_
_entity_poly.entity_id
_entity_poly.type
_entity_poly.pdbx_seq_one_letter_code
_entity_poly.pdbx_strand_id
1 'polypeptide(L)'
;MMKKRLWSRWILALAVVWPCMAAAHDRVREKENFDFDWKFILNADDRANAGMQVSEAGWQDVQLPHDWSISQNFDPKLSGSNGHLPGGIGWYRKTFRVDKKDKGRRIAVLFDGIYSRSDVYVNGQHLGFRPYGFCYQEYDLTPYLNYGAENVLAVRVNNPLEHDSVARWYTGAGIYRHAWLVKTAEVHVASYGTYVTTPVVTAERAEVRVRTSVANEAERTKTLSVRQQITDGEGRTVVQSGKQALQVAAGQTADTEHTLEIPRPQLWDTEHPYLYTLHTSVYDGRKLVDTYETVFGVRTCEFTSDRGFLLNGKPLKLKGFCLHQDDASLGTALPLRSMERKLEICKEYGVNAIRCSHNQPSPEFLDLCDRMGFVVIDEAFDKWKSGYYAQYFDAWWQEDLKNMLVRDRNHPCVVLWSIGNELQEAWDGSDTGCRRAAMLQDFVHEFEPSRQVCLAAQNRHNEKFSGVTDVVGYNYLEARMLSDHKKFPERRFLVTEELPYYCGAEGNIRSYDTNNPWNIIAENDFIAGGFLWSGTDYIGEAGWPSHGWPAGLFDICMVEKPRAAFHRAMWNDEPMVRIAVRDNALDIDHGRDLWQWPNMAAIWNFPRAYEGLVIEVNTTTNCERVALFHNGNEMGVRRTADYPNHTITWCLPYRRGTLVAKGINGTDTVAVHEIRTAGDAVRLKATADRGKLMADGQDLSYVQVELLDKDGTLVQHADRRMKASIEGEGRLVGFISSDLRRKTPFTSHEDKTYFGRAMAIVQSTRKAGTIRLRFDVEGWDEPVWVELTSEALPKDYVSDIPSFR
;
A
#
# COMPACT_ATOMS: atom_id res chain seq x y z
N MET A 1 33.94 -19.25 -4.01
CA MET A 1 34.43 -17.89 -4.29
C MET A 1 33.65 -17.38 -5.52
N MET A 2 32.43 -16.93 -5.36
CA MET A 2 31.66 -16.28 -6.42
C MET A 2 31.44 -14.83 -6.02
N LYS A 3 31.82 -13.98 -6.95
CA LYS A 3 31.79 -12.53 -6.85
C LYS A 3 30.35 -12.05 -6.57
N LYS A 4 30.16 -11.44 -5.39
CA LYS A 4 29.06 -10.49 -5.18
C LYS A 4 29.24 -9.39 -6.24
N ARG A 5 28.42 -9.42 -7.27
CA ARG A 5 28.34 -8.33 -8.25
C ARG A 5 26.92 -7.82 -8.31
N LEU A 6 26.73 -6.63 -7.75
CA LEU A 6 26.09 -5.48 -8.34
C LEU A 6 24.55 -5.51 -8.44
N TRP A 7 23.92 -5.36 -7.28
CA TRP A 7 22.68 -4.55 -7.25
C TRP A 7 22.79 -3.37 -6.26
N SER A 8 23.95 -3.12 -5.66
CA SER A 8 24.19 -1.96 -4.79
C SER A 8 24.57 -0.67 -5.54
N ARG A 9 24.21 -0.53 -6.81
CA ARG A 9 24.67 0.63 -7.63
C ARG A 9 23.57 1.62 -8.04
N TRP A 10 22.33 1.44 -7.59
CA TRP A 10 21.28 2.41 -7.92
C TRP A 10 20.73 3.22 -6.73
N ILE A 11 21.27 2.98 -5.52
CA ILE A 11 20.93 3.79 -4.32
C ILE A 11 22.14 4.64 -3.87
N LEU A 12 23.03 5.01 -4.78
CA LEU A 12 23.85 6.17 -4.61
C LEU A 12 23.27 7.29 -5.47
N ALA A 13 22.08 7.75 -5.11
CA ALA A 13 21.66 9.09 -5.47
C ALA A 13 22.68 10.03 -4.84
N LEU A 14 23.51 10.59 -5.65
CA LEU A 14 24.31 11.75 -5.33
C LEU A 14 23.41 12.74 -4.58
N ALA A 15 23.72 12.96 -3.32
CA ALA A 15 23.36 14.19 -2.65
C ALA A 15 24.09 15.32 -3.40
N VAL A 16 23.51 15.77 -4.49
CA VAL A 16 23.85 17.04 -5.11
C VAL A 16 23.32 18.10 -4.14
N VAL A 17 24.21 18.54 -3.25
CA VAL A 17 24.01 19.73 -2.45
C VAL A 17 23.79 20.88 -3.45
N TRP A 18 22.54 21.19 -3.68
CA TRP A 18 22.15 22.40 -4.37
C TRP A 18 22.31 23.57 -3.41
N PRO A 19 23.09 24.61 -3.74
CA PRO A 19 22.93 25.87 -3.07
C PRO A 19 21.62 26.48 -3.62
N CYS A 20 20.48 26.09 -3.08
CA CYS A 20 19.28 26.89 -3.24
C CYS A 20 19.58 28.22 -2.55
N MET A 21 19.88 29.27 -3.31
CA MET A 21 19.71 30.64 -2.84
C MET A 21 18.24 30.81 -2.53
N ALA A 22 17.82 30.35 -1.35
CA ALA A 22 16.60 30.78 -0.74
C ALA A 22 16.77 32.30 -0.43
N ALA A 23 16.54 33.13 -1.44
CA ALA A 23 16.02 34.46 -1.13
C ALA A 23 14.86 34.22 -0.17
N ALA A 24 14.83 34.89 0.97
CA ALA A 24 13.71 34.93 1.88
C ALA A 24 12.50 35.51 1.11
N HIS A 25 11.89 34.69 0.24
CA HIS A 25 10.56 34.96 -0.25
C HIS A 25 9.63 34.71 0.93
N ASP A 26 8.83 35.72 1.28
CA ASP A 26 7.66 35.50 2.14
C ASP A 26 6.98 34.23 1.65
N ARG A 27 6.99 33.18 2.49
CA ARG A 27 6.35 31.91 2.14
C ARG A 27 4.87 32.18 1.95
N VAL A 28 4.43 32.17 0.70
CA VAL A 28 3.04 32.53 0.37
C VAL A 28 2.08 31.39 0.71
N ARG A 29 2.51 30.13 0.54
CA ARG A 29 1.84 28.91 1.02
C ARG A 29 2.76 28.18 1.97
N GLU A 30 2.22 27.70 3.08
CA GLU A 30 2.91 26.83 4.04
C GLU A 30 2.06 25.61 4.29
N LYS A 31 2.67 24.42 4.26
CA LYS A 31 2.08 23.14 4.65
C LYS A 31 2.97 22.58 5.75
N GLU A 32 2.50 22.63 6.98
CA GLU A 32 3.26 22.20 8.16
C GLU A 32 2.77 20.84 8.62
N ASN A 33 3.70 19.91 8.93
CA ASN A 33 3.35 18.64 9.55
C ASN A 33 2.69 18.88 10.91
N PHE A 34 1.54 18.28 11.12
CA PHE A 34 0.72 18.50 12.31
C PHE A 34 0.53 17.21 13.14
N ASP A 35 1.37 16.20 12.90
CA ASP A 35 1.24 14.84 13.45
C ASP A 35 1.64 14.71 14.90
N PHE A 36 2.46 15.61 15.44
CA PHE A 36 3.06 15.45 16.77
C PHE A 36 2.24 16.13 17.86
N ASP A 37 2.53 15.77 19.13
CA ASP A 37 2.01 16.42 20.33
C ASP A 37 0.46 16.39 20.43
N TRP A 38 -0.14 15.26 20.09
CA TRP A 38 -1.57 15.01 20.29
C TRP A 38 -1.82 14.30 21.63
N LYS A 39 -2.99 14.57 22.21
CA LYS A 39 -3.56 13.84 23.33
C LYS A 39 -4.70 12.96 22.86
N PHE A 40 -4.82 11.77 23.42
CA PHE A 40 -5.82 10.77 23.04
C PHE A 40 -6.48 10.14 24.25
N ILE A 41 -7.79 9.92 24.20
CA ILE A 41 -8.53 9.12 25.17
C ILE A 41 -9.55 8.24 24.45
N LEU A 42 -9.64 6.98 24.89
CA LEU A 42 -10.59 6.00 24.34
C LEU A 42 -11.78 5.82 25.28
N ASN A 43 -12.97 5.54 24.72
CA ASN A 43 -14.22 5.24 25.43
C ASN A 43 -14.74 6.37 26.33
N ALA A 44 -14.44 7.61 25.99
CA ALA A 44 -14.94 8.80 26.67
C ALA A 44 -15.85 9.61 25.72
N ASP A 45 -17.10 9.18 25.53
CA ASP A 45 -18.04 9.90 24.66
C ASP A 45 -18.67 11.10 25.37
N ASP A 46 -17.85 12.07 25.71
CA ASP A 46 -18.27 13.33 26.26
C ASP A 46 -18.00 14.47 25.26
N ARG A 47 -19.06 15.09 24.74
CA ARG A 47 -18.95 16.24 23.84
C ARG A 47 -18.25 17.45 24.46
N ALA A 48 -18.15 17.54 25.80
CA ALA A 48 -17.36 18.55 26.48
C ALA A 48 -15.86 18.47 26.11
N ASN A 49 -15.39 17.32 25.66
CA ASN A 49 -14.02 17.13 25.18
C ASN A 49 -13.63 18.04 24.00
N ALA A 50 -14.61 18.61 23.28
CA ALA A 50 -14.38 19.62 22.26
C ALA A 50 -13.96 20.99 22.80
N GLY A 51 -14.26 21.29 24.08
CA GLY A 51 -14.04 22.61 24.70
C GLY A 51 -12.57 22.93 24.92
N MET A 52 -12.26 24.22 25.07
CA MET A 52 -10.90 24.69 25.33
C MET A 52 -10.36 24.28 26.71
N GLN A 53 -11.23 24.32 27.70
CA GLN A 53 -10.86 24.07 29.10
C GLN A 53 -11.29 22.67 29.54
N VAL A 54 -10.55 21.67 29.08
CA VAL A 54 -10.76 20.28 29.43
C VAL A 54 -9.53 19.78 30.19
N SER A 55 -9.74 19.06 31.28
CA SER A 55 -8.65 18.37 31.95
C SER A 55 -8.16 17.20 31.07
N GLU A 56 -6.91 17.23 30.71
CA GLU A 56 -6.25 16.14 29.95
C GLU A 56 -5.58 15.13 30.89
N ALA A 57 -5.92 15.11 32.16
CA ALA A 57 -5.45 14.11 33.11
C ALA A 57 -5.95 12.72 32.71
N GLY A 58 -5.02 11.78 32.52
CA GLY A 58 -5.32 10.43 32.04
C GLY A 58 -5.38 10.26 30.50
N TRP A 59 -5.21 11.35 29.75
CA TRP A 59 -5.04 11.25 28.33
C TRP A 59 -3.63 10.77 27.97
N GLN A 60 -3.53 9.98 26.90
CA GLN A 60 -2.27 9.46 26.40
C GLN A 60 -1.63 10.46 25.43
N ASP A 61 -0.31 10.56 25.46
CA ASP A 61 0.45 11.25 24.42
C ASP A 61 0.55 10.34 23.19
N VAL A 62 0.13 10.85 22.04
CA VAL A 62 0.20 10.13 20.77
C VAL A 62 0.75 11.02 19.67
N GLN A 63 1.30 10.39 18.65
CA GLN A 63 1.62 11.02 17.38
C GLN A 63 0.79 10.38 16.26
N LEU A 64 0.54 11.11 15.20
CA LEU A 64 -0.10 10.60 13.99
C LEU A 64 0.96 10.09 13.01
N PRO A 65 0.61 9.16 12.13
CA PRO A 65 -0.63 8.36 12.11
C PRO A 65 -0.84 7.54 13.38
N HIS A 66 -2.10 7.37 13.82
CA HIS A 66 -2.43 6.62 15.05
C HIS A 66 -3.66 5.74 14.84
N ASP A 67 -3.49 4.46 15.16
CA ASP A 67 -4.52 3.43 15.16
C ASP A 67 -4.60 2.81 16.56
N TRP A 68 -5.67 3.11 17.31
CA TRP A 68 -5.78 2.58 18.67
C TRP A 68 -6.21 1.13 18.73
N SER A 69 -6.90 0.63 17.66
CA SER A 69 -7.46 -0.71 17.64
C SER A 69 -6.38 -1.80 17.66
N ILE A 70 -5.27 -1.60 16.93
CA ILE A 70 -4.19 -2.56 16.81
C ILE A 70 -3.50 -2.91 18.14
N SER A 71 -3.57 -2.01 19.10
CA SER A 71 -2.97 -2.19 20.44
C SER A 71 -3.89 -2.86 21.45
N GLN A 72 -5.14 -3.13 21.10
CA GLN A 72 -6.14 -3.70 21.99
C GLN A 72 -6.03 -5.23 22.05
N ASN A 73 -6.60 -5.82 23.10
CA ASN A 73 -6.75 -7.27 23.20
C ASN A 73 -7.84 -7.78 22.25
N PHE A 74 -7.63 -8.98 21.73
CA PHE A 74 -8.64 -9.66 20.93
C PHE A 74 -9.83 -10.09 21.77
N ASP A 75 -11.04 -9.99 21.22
CA ASP A 75 -12.26 -10.51 21.81
C ASP A 75 -12.96 -11.45 20.82
N PRO A 76 -13.13 -12.75 21.14
CA PRO A 76 -13.79 -13.72 20.26
C PRO A 76 -15.25 -13.39 19.94
N LYS A 77 -15.87 -12.46 20.67
CA LYS A 77 -17.24 -12.01 20.41
C LYS A 77 -17.32 -10.95 19.33
N LEU A 78 -16.18 -10.31 18.99
CA LEU A 78 -16.12 -9.31 17.93
C LEU A 78 -15.98 -9.95 16.56
N SER A 79 -16.28 -9.16 15.52
CA SER A 79 -16.22 -9.63 14.14
C SER A 79 -14.79 -10.01 13.72
N GLY A 80 -14.64 -11.18 13.13
CA GLY A 80 -13.40 -11.58 12.45
C GLY A 80 -13.12 -10.75 11.20
N SER A 81 -14.10 -10.04 10.65
CA SER A 81 -13.88 -9.08 9.56
C SER A 81 -12.85 -8.02 9.92
N ASN A 82 -12.80 -7.62 11.20
CA ASN A 82 -11.80 -6.67 11.72
C ASN A 82 -10.75 -7.37 12.62
N GLY A 83 -10.47 -8.66 12.40
CA GLY A 83 -9.47 -9.41 13.16
C GLY A 83 -9.80 -9.59 14.65
N HIS A 84 -11.07 -9.54 15.05
CA HIS A 84 -11.54 -9.62 16.44
C HIS A 84 -11.01 -8.49 17.34
N LEU A 85 -10.64 -7.36 16.74
CA LEU A 85 -10.14 -6.18 17.44
C LEU A 85 -11.28 -5.19 17.71
N PRO A 86 -11.28 -4.52 18.90
CA PRO A 86 -12.34 -3.60 19.25
C PRO A 86 -12.19 -2.24 18.55
N GLY A 87 -13.32 -1.64 18.21
CA GLY A 87 -13.43 -0.24 17.85
C GLY A 87 -13.65 0.66 19.06
N GLY A 88 -14.67 1.52 19.01
CA GLY A 88 -15.07 2.41 20.09
C GLY A 88 -15.11 3.88 19.69
N ILE A 89 -15.20 4.76 20.70
CA ILE A 89 -15.18 6.20 20.50
C ILE A 89 -13.90 6.77 21.09
N GLY A 90 -13.07 7.35 20.21
CA GLY A 90 -11.82 8.01 20.59
C GLY A 90 -11.91 9.53 20.42
N TRP A 91 -11.30 10.26 21.32
CA TRP A 91 -11.10 11.68 21.21
C TRP A 91 -9.63 12.01 21.10
N TYR A 92 -9.30 12.86 20.15
CA TYR A 92 -8.01 13.47 19.96
C TYR A 92 -8.07 14.95 20.29
N ARG A 93 -7.00 15.48 20.88
CA ARG A 93 -6.87 16.92 21.17
C ARG A 93 -5.45 17.36 20.87
N LYS A 94 -5.32 18.56 20.32
CA LYS A 94 -4.05 19.19 20.07
C LYS A 94 -4.12 20.67 20.40
N THR A 95 -3.28 21.10 21.34
CA THR A 95 -3.07 22.52 21.63
C THR A 95 -2.01 23.08 20.70
N PHE A 96 -2.29 24.19 20.05
CA PHE A 96 -1.38 24.83 19.10
C PHE A 96 -1.50 26.36 19.13
N ARG A 97 -0.52 27.04 18.54
CA ARG A 97 -0.51 28.51 18.46
C ARG A 97 -0.41 28.94 17.01
N VAL A 98 -1.14 30.01 16.69
CA VAL A 98 -1.05 30.72 15.42
C VAL A 98 -0.51 32.13 15.68
N ASP A 99 0.54 32.50 14.97
CA ASP A 99 1.18 33.81 15.17
C ASP A 99 0.23 34.96 14.81
N LYS A 100 0.40 36.08 15.50
CA LYS A 100 -0.34 37.32 15.17
C LYS A 100 -0.09 37.81 13.74
N LYS A 101 1.11 37.53 13.18
CA LYS A 101 1.48 37.90 11.81
C LYS A 101 0.66 37.17 10.75
N ASP A 102 0.09 36.00 11.08
CA ASP A 102 -0.72 35.17 10.20
C ASP A 102 -2.18 35.64 10.11
N LYS A 103 -2.55 36.70 10.88
CA LYS A 103 -3.88 37.31 10.78
C LYS A 103 -4.11 37.88 9.38
N GLY A 104 -5.21 37.48 8.74
CA GLY A 104 -5.51 37.84 7.34
C GLY A 104 -5.03 36.79 6.33
N ARG A 105 -4.48 35.67 6.82
CA ARG A 105 -4.28 34.46 6.01
C ARG A 105 -5.43 33.47 6.27
N ARG A 106 -5.72 32.64 5.29
CA ARG A 106 -6.52 31.45 5.49
C ARG A 106 -5.67 30.38 6.19
N ILE A 107 -6.22 29.76 7.21
CA ILE A 107 -5.57 28.69 7.98
C ILE A 107 -6.52 27.53 8.08
N ALA A 108 -6.13 26.40 7.51
CA ALA A 108 -6.93 25.18 7.50
C ALA A 108 -6.16 24.00 8.09
N VAL A 109 -6.89 23.04 8.62
CA VAL A 109 -6.36 21.71 8.90
C VAL A 109 -6.80 20.75 7.81
N LEU A 110 -5.85 19.96 7.29
CA LEU A 110 -6.08 18.89 6.33
C LEU A 110 -5.72 17.57 7.00
N PHE A 111 -6.65 16.61 7.01
CA PHE A 111 -6.42 15.23 7.40
C PHE A 111 -6.48 14.36 6.16
N ASP A 112 -5.47 13.52 5.94
CA ASP A 112 -5.44 12.60 4.80
C ASP A 112 -6.37 11.39 4.98
N GLY A 113 -6.82 11.12 6.23
CA GLY A 113 -7.82 10.12 6.55
C GLY A 113 -8.08 9.97 8.05
N ILE A 114 -9.36 9.81 8.41
CA ILE A 114 -9.81 9.56 9.79
C ILE A 114 -10.84 8.44 9.75
N TYR A 115 -10.55 7.29 10.31
CA TYR A 115 -11.47 6.15 10.30
C TYR A 115 -12.14 5.95 11.65
N SER A 116 -13.45 6.14 11.74
CA SER A 116 -14.44 6.66 10.81
C SER A 116 -15.42 7.57 11.56
N ARG A 117 -16.43 8.10 10.85
CA ARG A 117 -17.50 8.93 11.45
C ARG A 117 -16.94 10.00 12.37
N SER A 118 -16.08 10.85 11.79
CA SER A 118 -15.35 11.86 12.53
C SER A 118 -16.12 13.18 12.65
N ASP A 119 -16.06 13.78 13.80
CA ASP A 119 -16.48 15.16 14.06
C ASP A 119 -15.23 15.99 14.41
N VAL A 120 -15.05 17.14 13.78
CA VAL A 120 -13.89 18.01 14.00
C VAL A 120 -14.33 19.34 14.62
N TYR A 121 -13.54 19.81 15.59
CA TYR A 121 -13.84 21.02 16.36
C TYR A 121 -12.57 21.88 16.51
N VAL A 122 -12.70 23.20 16.47
CA VAL A 122 -11.67 24.14 16.90
C VAL A 122 -12.22 25.06 17.96
N ASN A 123 -11.52 25.20 19.09
CA ASN A 123 -11.92 26.06 20.22
C ASN A 123 -13.38 25.83 20.68
N GLY A 124 -13.87 24.60 20.59
CA GLY A 124 -15.24 24.21 20.92
C GLY A 124 -16.26 24.38 19.79
N GLN A 125 -15.90 25.00 18.68
CA GLN A 125 -16.77 25.16 17.52
C GLN A 125 -16.73 23.91 16.62
N HIS A 126 -17.88 23.32 16.31
CA HIS A 126 -18.00 22.19 15.41
C HIS A 126 -17.78 22.65 13.96
N LEU A 127 -16.82 22.07 13.27
CA LEU A 127 -16.46 22.41 11.90
C LEU A 127 -17.18 21.52 10.88
N GLY A 128 -17.41 20.24 11.21
CA GLY A 128 -18.09 19.33 10.33
C GLY A 128 -18.02 17.88 10.77
N PHE A 129 -18.81 17.05 10.10
CA PHE A 129 -18.88 15.61 10.24
C PHE A 129 -18.54 14.91 8.92
N ARG A 130 -17.77 13.82 8.97
CA ARG A 130 -17.50 12.98 7.81
C ARG A 130 -17.67 11.50 8.17
N PRO A 131 -18.57 10.76 7.46
CA PRO A 131 -18.81 9.34 7.75
C PRO A 131 -17.76 8.42 7.10
N TYR A 132 -17.30 8.74 5.87
CA TYR A 132 -16.36 7.91 5.10
C TYR A 132 -14.92 8.20 5.48
N GLY A 133 -14.22 7.18 5.98
CA GLY A 133 -12.92 7.36 6.63
C GLY A 133 -11.70 7.36 5.69
N PHE A 134 -11.88 7.03 4.41
CA PHE A 134 -10.77 6.91 3.47
C PHE A 134 -10.48 8.18 2.66
N CYS A 135 -11.37 9.18 2.77
CA CYS A 135 -11.23 10.46 2.11
C CYS A 135 -10.36 11.44 2.90
N TYR A 136 -9.71 12.37 2.21
CA TYR A 136 -9.16 13.55 2.88
C TYR A 136 -10.28 14.45 3.40
N GLN A 137 -9.98 15.19 4.46
CA GLN A 137 -10.93 16.11 5.11
C GLN A 137 -10.20 17.43 5.37
N GLU A 138 -10.72 18.53 4.85
CA GLU A 138 -10.16 19.86 5.05
C GLU A 138 -11.17 20.77 5.75
N TYR A 139 -10.72 21.48 6.78
CA TYR A 139 -11.55 22.38 7.58
C TYR A 139 -10.87 23.73 7.74
N ASP A 140 -11.58 24.81 7.40
CA ASP A 140 -11.14 26.17 7.65
C ASP A 140 -11.24 26.52 9.13
N LEU A 141 -10.11 26.85 9.73
CA LEU A 141 -10.00 27.26 11.13
C LEU A 141 -10.10 28.77 11.32
N THR A 142 -9.83 29.55 10.27
CA THR A 142 -9.62 31.00 10.27
C THR A 142 -10.62 31.80 11.11
N PRO A 143 -11.95 31.55 10.99
CA PRO A 143 -12.96 32.35 11.70
C PRO A 143 -12.92 32.16 13.21
N TYR A 144 -12.33 31.08 13.70
CA TYR A 144 -12.43 30.64 15.09
C TYR A 144 -11.10 30.70 15.85
N LEU A 145 -10.00 31.22 15.22
CA LEU A 145 -8.67 31.22 15.79
C LEU A 145 -8.41 32.39 16.75
N ASN A 146 -7.71 32.11 17.83
CA ASN A 146 -7.14 33.06 18.75
C ASN A 146 -5.69 33.37 18.32
N TYR A 147 -5.48 34.45 17.56
CA TYR A 147 -4.15 34.81 17.03
C TYR A 147 -3.22 35.31 18.17
N GLY A 148 -2.04 34.71 18.28
CA GLY A 148 -1.05 34.96 19.31
C GLY A 148 -1.36 34.33 20.66
N ALA A 149 -2.38 33.51 20.73
CA ALA A 149 -2.80 32.76 21.93
C ALA A 149 -2.95 31.26 21.60
N GLU A 150 -3.32 30.47 22.57
CA GLU A 150 -3.57 29.04 22.41
C GLU A 150 -4.89 28.80 21.71
N ASN A 151 -4.89 27.77 20.87
CA ASN A 151 -6.05 27.18 20.22
C ASN A 151 -6.06 25.68 20.51
N VAL A 152 -7.22 25.08 20.48
CA VAL A 152 -7.42 23.65 20.66
C VAL A 152 -8.16 23.10 19.45
N LEU A 153 -7.53 22.15 18.76
CA LEU A 153 -8.18 21.30 17.76
C LEU A 153 -8.60 20.01 18.46
N ALA A 154 -9.86 19.63 18.32
CA ALA A 154 -10.38 18.38 18.88
C ALA A 154 -11.07 17.57 17.79
N VAL A 155 -10.85 16.25 17.80
CA VAL A 155 -11.43 15.31 16.82
C VAL A 155 -12.05 14.15 17.59
N ARG A 156 -13.35 13.94 17.36
CA ARG A 156 -14.06 12.76 17.82
C ARG A 156 -14.11 11.74 16.69
N VAL A 157 -13.72 10.53 16.96
CA VAL A 157 -13.75 9.43 16.01
C VAL A 157 -14.63 8.33 16.58
N ASN A 158 -15.62 7.88 15.79
CA ASN A 158 -16.53 6.81 16.21
C ASN A 158 -16.39 5.62 15.25
N ASN A 159 -15.58 4.63 15.64
CA ASN A 159 -15.49 3.36 14.94
C ASN A 159 -16.35 2.32 15.66
N PRO A 160 -17.58 2.04 15.17
CA PRO A 160 -18.49 1.18 15.90
C PRO A 160 -18.06 -0.28 15.92
N LEU A 161 -18.53 -1.01 16.92
CA LEU A 161 -18.26 -2.42 17.15
C LEU A 161 -19.25 -3.37 16.46
N GLU A 162 -20.35 -2.84 15.93
CA GLU A 162 -21.44 -3.64 15.38
C GLU A 162 -21.03 -4.31 14.07
N HIS A 163 -21.33 -5.61 13.94
CA HIS A 163 -20.93 -6.47 12.82
C HIS A 163 -21.23 -5.88 11.44
N ASP A 164 -22.42 -5.28 11.26
CA ASP A 164 -22.83 -4.70 9.98
C ASP A 164 -22.25 -3.29 9.73
N SER A 165 -21.47 -2.78 10.66
CA SER A 165 -20.89 -1.44 10.64
C SER A 165 -19.42 -1.42 10.26
N VAL A 166 -18.79 -2.57 10.03
CA VAL A 166 -17.36 -2.70 9.73
C VAL A 166 -17.15 -3.22 8.29
N ALA A 167 -16.04 -2.84 7.71
CA ALA A 167 -15.57 -3.44 6.46
C ALA A 167 -15.20 -4.92 6.66
N ARG A 168 -15.02 -5.67 5.57
CA ARG A 168 -14.65 -7.08 5.65
C ARG A 168 -13.17 -7.30 6.03
N TRP A 169 -12.34 -6.29 5.92
CA TRP A 169 -10.91 -6.28 6.26
C TRP A 169 -10.62 -5.30 7.40
N TYR A 170 -9.43 -5.37 7.98
CA TYR A 170 -9.02 -4.47 9.05
C TYR A 170 -8.86 -3.03 8.54
N THR A 171 -9.66 -2.14 9.08
CA THR A 171 -9.67 -0.72 8.70
C THR A 171 -8.93 0.17 9.69
N GLY A 172 -8.56 -0.38 10.85
CA GLY A 172 -8.05 0.39 11.96
C GLY A 172 -9.09 1.31 12.59
N ALA A 173 -8.64 2.19 13.46
CA ALA A 173 -9.49 3.19 14.10
C ALA A 173 -8.66 4.40 14.55
N GLY A 174 -9.04 5.61 14.14
CA GLY A 174 -8.36 6.83 14.56
C GLY A 174 -8.02 7.80 13.45
N ILE A 175 -7.16 8.76 13.77
CA ILE A 175 -6.50 9.60 12.75
C ILE A 175 -5.32 8.78 12.23
N TYR A 176 -5.61 7.89 11.27
CA TYR A 176 -4.69 6.85 10.83
C TYR A 176 -3.80 7.25 9.65
N ARG A 177 -3.96 8.47 9.15
CA ARG A 177 -3.11 9.12 8.16
C ARG A 177 -2.61 10.47 8.69
N HIS A 178 -1.80 11.17 7.90
CA HIS A 178 -1.20 12.43 8.32
C HIS A 178 -2.21 13.56 8.51
N ALA A 179 -1.82 14.51 9.35
CA ALA A 179 -2.50 15.79 9.53
C ALA A 179 -1.55 16.95 9.16
N TRP A 180 -2.10 17.98 8.53
CA TRP A 180 -1.36 19.14 8.02
C TRP A 180 -2.03 20.43 8.45
N LEU A 181 -1.24 21.42 8.89
CA LEU A 181 -1.69 22.77 9.02
C LEU A 181 -1.30 23.55 7.77
N VAL A 182 -2.30 24.01 7.00
CA VAL A 182 -2.11 24.69 5.73
C VAL A 182 -2.42 26.18 5.89
N LYS A 183 -1.45 27.04 5.55
CA LYS A 183 -1.61 28.50 5.60
C LYS A 183 -1.45 29.08 4.20
N THR A 184 -2.46 29.80 3.71
CA THR A 184 -2.46 30.44 2.40
C THR A 184 -2.87 31.90 2.52
N ALA A 185 -2.79 32.65 1.43
CA ALA A 185 -3.52 33.90 1.31
C ALA A 185 -5.03 33.62 1.16
N GLU A 186 -5.88 34.64 1.32
CA GLU A 186 -7.31 34.56 1.00
C GLU A 186 -7.59 34.19 -0.46
N VAL A 187 -6.63 34.46 -1.33
CA VAL A 187 -6.64 34.03 -2.74
C VAL A 187 -5.56 33.01 -2.95
N HIS A 188 -5.95 31.78 -3.32
CA HIS A 188 -5.04 30.67 -3.42
C HIS A 188 -5.52 29.62 -4.42
N VAL A 189 -4.63 28.73 -4.86
CA VAL A 189 -5.01 27.50 -5.57
C VAL A 189 -5.78 26.61 -4.59
N ALA A 190 -6.96 26.18 -4.97
CA ALA A 190 -7.75 25.27 -4.14
C ALA A 190 -6.97 23.98 -3.83
N SER A 191 -7.30 23.30 -2.73
CA SER A 191 -6.69 22.02 -2.40
C SER A 191 -6.93 21.04 -3.54
N TYR A 192 -5.85 20.39 -4.02
CA TYR A 192 -5.86 19.56 -5.24
C TYR A 192 -6.44 20.25 -6.47
N GLY A 193 -6.34 21.59 -6.54
CA GLY A 193 -6.98 22.45 -7.53
C GLY A 193 -6.31 22.44 -8.91
N THR A 194 -5.24 21.68 -9.11
CA THR A 194 -4.63 21.50 -10.43
C THR A 194 -5.10 20.18 -11.06
N TYR A 195 -5.28 20.20 -12.38
CA TYR A 195 -5.54 19.01 -13.17
C TYR A 195 -4.67 19.01 -14.41
N VAL A 196 -3.75 18.04 -14.47
CA VAL A 196 -2.74 17.94 -15.53
C VAL A 196 -3.08 16.74 -16.41
N THR A 197 -3.18 16.98 -17.71
CA THR A 197 -3.36 15.90 -18.71
C THR A 197 -2.35 16.03 -19.84
N THR A 198 -2.04 14.90 -20.47
CA THR A 198 -1.13 14.83 -21.63
C THR A 198 -1.85 14.22 -22.83
N PRO A 199 -2.78 14.99 -23.48
CA PRO A 199 -3.65 14.45 -24.52
C PRO A 199 -2.92 14.08 -25.82
N VAL A 200 -1.76 14.67 -26.06
CA VAL A 200 -0.92 14.33 -27.21
C VAL A 200 0.49 14.02 -26.72
N VAL A 201 0.95 12.81 -26.96
CA VAL A 201 2.29 12.34 -26.62
C VAL A 201 2.92 11.69 -27.84
N THR A 202 4.04 12.25 -28.30
CA THR A 202 4.87 11.71 -29.38
C THR A 202 6.34 11.70 -28.95
N ALA A 203 7.22 11.14 -29.76
CA ALA A 203 8.66 11.18 -29.49
C ALA A 203 9.23 12.62 -29.53
N GLU A 204 8.59 13.51 -30.30
CA GLU A 204 9.06 14.89 -30.54
C GLU A 204 8.51 15.84 -29.48
N ARG A 205 7.29 15.60 -28.98
CA ARG A 205 6.63 16.51 -28.07
C ARG A 205 5.51 15.86 -27.24
N ALA A 206 5.24 16.42 -26.07
CA ALA A 206 4.01 16.19 -25.33
C ALA A 206 3.26 17.50 -25.11
N GLU A 207 1.97 17.51 -25.45
CA GLU A 207 1.07 18.61 -25.06
C GLU A 207 0.61 18.38 -23.62
N VAL A 208 0.85 19.38 -22.76
CA VAL A 208 0.43 19.36 -21.36
C VAL A 208 -0.67 20.39 -21.16
N ARG A 209 -1.88 19.92 -20.86
CA ARG A 209 -3.00 20.81 -20.49
C ARG A 209 -3.12 20.86 -18.99
N VAL A 210 -3.20 22.08 -18.46
CA VAL A 210 -3.30 22.36 -17.04
C VAL A 210 -4.55 23.18 -16.77
N ARG A 211 -5.54 22.61 -16.08
CA ARG A 211 -6.64 23.36 -15.49
C ARG A 211 -6.29 23.66 -14.04
N THR A 212 -6.43 24.93 -13.64
CA THR A 212 -6.14 25.39 -12.29
C THR A 212 -7.35 26.08 -11.70
N SER A 213 -7.83 25.58 -10.56
CA SER A 213 -8.92 26.16 -9.78
C SER A 213 -8.33 27.09 -8.73
N VAL A 214 -8.68 28.37 -8.80
CA VAL A 214 -8.26 29.40 -7.83
C VAL A 214 -9.45 29.83 -6.99
N ALA A 215 -9.33 29.69 -5.67
CA ALA A 215 -10.33 30.16 -4.71
C ALA A 215 -10.05 31.62 -4.30
N ASN A 216 -11.11 32.39 -4.10
CA ASN A 216 -11.06 33.73 -3.57
C ASN A 216 -12.01 33.83 -2.36
N GLU A 217 -11.45 33.76 -1.18
CA GLU A 217 -12.20 33.87 0.10
C GLU A 217 -12.29 35.30 0.61
N ALA A 218 -11.71 36.26 -0.13
CA ALA A 218 -11.85 37.71 0.19
C ALA A 218 -13.28 38.21 -0.09
N GLU A 219 -13.68 39.26 0.60
CA GLU A 219 -15.01 39.88 0.49
C GLU A 219 -15.29 40.58 -0.84
N ARG A 220 -14.30 40.64 -1.76
CA ARG A 220 -14.42 41.36 -3.05
C ARG A 220 -13.88 40.50 -4.21
N THR A 221 -14.44 40.76 -5.38
CA THR A 221 -13.93 40.18 -6.63
C THR A 221 -12.46 40.59 -6.84
N LYS A 222 -11.65 39.63 -7.25
CA LYS A 222 -10.22 39.79 -7.55
C LYS A 222 -9.94 39.57 -9.03
N THR A 223 -9.06 40.39 -9.58
CA THR A 223 -8.46 40.17 -10.91
C THR A 223 -7.04 39.74 -10.72
N LEU A 224 -6.79 38.48 -11.03
CA LEU A 224 -5.55 37.75 -10.78
C LEU A 224 -4.83 37.44 -12.09
N SER A 225 -3.61 36.99 -12.01
CA SER A 225 -2.96 36.30 -13.11
C SER A 225 -2.30 35.01 -12.64
N VAL A 226 -2.41 33.95 -13.45
CA VAL A 226 -1.83 32.64 -13.18
C VAL A 226 -0.73 32.35 -14.20
N ARG A 227 0.37 31.77 -13.75
CA ARG A 227 1.49 31.35 -14.58
C ARG A 227 1.85 29.92 -14.22
N GLN A 228 2.16 29.11 -15.22
CA GLN A 228 2.62 27.74 -15.10
C GLN A 228 4.07 27.61 -15.51
N GLN A 229 4.82 26.78 -14.80
CA GLN A 229 6.20 26.42 -15.15
C GLN A 229 6.36 24.91 -14.91
N ILE A 230 6.96 24.21 -15.86
CA ILE A 230 7.29 22.78 -15.72
C ILE A 230 8.79 22.65 -15.57
N THR A 231 9.21 21.88 -14.57
CA THR A 231 10.61 21.47 -14.36
C THR A 231 10.76 19.97 -14.56
N ASP A 232 11.96 19.56 -14.94
CA ASP A 232 12.36 18.15 -15.04
C ASP A 232 12.74 17.56 -13.66
N GLY A 233 13.12 16.29 -13.63
CA GLY A 233 13.53 15.59 -12.41
C GLY A 233 14.77 16.16 -11.73
N GLU A 234 15.58 16.99 -12.45
CA GLU A 234 16.71 17.73 -11.88
C GLU A 234 16.35 19.17 -11.53
N GLY A 235 15.05 19.55 -11.62
CA GLY A 235 14.57 20.90 -11.28
C GLY A 235 14.85 21.97 -12.33
N ARG A 236 15.33 21.60 -13.52
CA ARG A 236 15.59 22.56 -14.61
C ARG A 236 14.28 22.90 -15.30
N THR A 237 14.08 24.20 -15.58
CA THR A 237 12.89 24.64 -16.32
C THR A 237 12.88 24.07 -17.73
N VAL A 238 11.84 23.29 -18.04
CA VAL A 238 11.58 22.74 -19.38
C VAL A 238 10.76 23.70 -20.20
N VAL A 239 9.69 24.25 -19.63
CA VAL A 239 8.78 25.20 -20.31
C VAL A 239 8.07 26.09 -19.29
N GLN A 240 7.71 27.28 -19.69
CA GLN A 240 6.99 28.25 -18.89
C GLN A 240 5.94 28.97 -19.73
N SER A 241 4.73 29.16 -19.17
CA SER A 241 3.67 29.93 -19.81
C SER A 241 3.83 31.45 -19.61
N GLY A 242 3.12 32.23 -20.38
CA GLY A 242 2.80 33.63 -20.04
C GLY A 242 1.86 33.71 -18.83
N LYS A 243 1.68 34.88 -18.25
CA LYS A 243 0.65 35.15 -17.26
C LYS A 243 -0.70 35.25 -17.94
N GLN A 244 -1.69 34.46 -17.47
CA GLN A 244 -3.07 34.50 -17.96
C GLN A 244 -3.97 35.14 -16.91
N ALA A 245 -4.77 36.11 -17.33
CA ALA A 245 -5.69 36.82 -16.44
C ALA A 245 -6.86 35.90 -16.01
N LEU A 246 -7.26 36.02 -14.74
CA LEU A 246 -8.37 35.29 -14.15
C LEU A 246 -9.15 36.22 -13.22
N GLN A 247 -10.46 36.34 -13.42
CA GLN A 247 -11.34 37.05 -12.51
C GLN A 247 -12.05 36.05 -11.61
N VAL A 248 -11.96 36.24 -10.29
CA VAL A 248 -12.59 35.40 -9.31
C VAL A 248 -13.50 36.22 -8.41
N ALA A 249 -14.79 35.95 -8.41
CA ALA A 249 -15.77 36.63 -7.55
C ALA A 249 -15.50 36.34 -6.07
N ALA A 250 -16.01 37.22 -5.21
CA ALA A 250 -15.92 37.07 -3.75
C ALA A 250 -16.57 35.73 -3.30
N GLY A 251 -15.86 34.96 -2.48
CA GLY A 251 -16.35 33.68 -1.94
C GLY A 251 -16.52 32.58 -3.02
N GLN A 252 -15.93 32.73 -4.20
CA GLN A 252 -16.06 31.76 -5.29
C GLN A 252 -14.72 31.20 -5.73
N THR A 253 -14.79 30.09 -6.47
CA THR A 253 -13.67 29.49 -7.18
C THR A 253 -13.85 29.66 -8.68
N ALA A 254 -12.78 29.93 -9.41
CA ALA A 254 -12.78 30.02 -10.87
C ALA A 254 -11.62 29.25 -11.47
N ASP A 255 -11.82 28.70 -12.64
CA ASP A 255 -10.84 27.90 -13.36
C ASP A 255 -10.12 28.73 -14.44
N THR A 256 -8.86 28.41 -14.66
CA THR A 256 -8.06 28.86 -15.82
C THR A 256 -7.37 27.67 -16.46
N GLU A 257 -7.19 27.72 -17.78
CA GLU A 257 -6.53 26.63 -18.51
C GLU A 257 -5.28 27.13 -19.22
N HIS A 258 -4.22 26.34 -19.15
CA HIS A 258 -2.98 26.57 -19.87
C HIS A 258 -2.64 25.34 -20.70
N THR A 259 -2.08 25.58 -21.89
CA THR A 259 -1.47 24.52 -22.71
C THR A 259 0.02 24.82 -22.84
N LEU A 260 0.83 23.84 -22.47
CA LEU A 260 2.29 23.90 -22.58
C LEU A 260 2.77 22.74 -23.46
N GLU A 261 3.99 22.83 -23.97
CA GLU A 261 4.59 21.78 -24.77
C GLU A 261 5.94 21.38 -24.18
N ILE A 262 6.13 20.09 -23.88
CA ILE A 262 7.40 19.51 -23.48
C ILE A 262 8.06 18.93 -24.74
N PRO A 263 9.20 19.48 -25.18
CA PRO A 263 9.92 18.92 -26.33
C PRO A 263 10.67 17.65 -25.93
N ARG A 264 10.57 16.59 -26.74
CA ARG A 264 11.22 15.29 -26.53
C ARG A 264 11.03 14.79 -25.11
N PRO A 265 9.78 14.53 -24.67
CA PRO A 265 9.48 14.16 -23.29
C PRO A 265 10.12 12.85 -22.89
N GLN A 266 10.58 12.77 -21.66
CA GLN A 266 10.85 11.48 -21.02
C GLN A 266 9.52 10.95 -20.52
N LEU A 267 9.19 9.71 -20.94
CA LEU A 267 7.92 9.10 -20.58
C LEU A 267 8.02 8.41 -19.22
N TRP A 268 6.92 8.42 -18.49
CA TRP A 268 6.74 7.60 -17.33
C TRP A 268 6.32 6.18 -17.75
N ASP A 269 7.03 5.16 -17.26
CA ASP A 269 6.66 3.76 -17.37
C ASP A 269 7.10 2.97 -16.14
N THR A 270 6.85 1.66 -16.09
CA THR A 270 7.16 0.81 -14.94
C THR A 270 8.65 0.55 -14.74
N GLU A 271 9.48 0.75 -15.77
CA GLU A 271 10.94 0.57 -15.71
C GLU A 271 11.67 1.91 -15.56
N HIS A 272 11.10 2.97 -16.11
CA HIS A 272 11.65 4.34 -16.11
C HIS A 272 10.59 5.33 -15.64
N PRO A 273 10.26 5.37 -14.35
CA PRO A 273 9.18 6.19 -13.82
C PRO A 273 9.57 7.66 -13.71
N TYR A 274 9.70 8.33 -14.87
CA TYR A 274 10.17 9.71 -14.93
C TYR A 274 9.06 10.70 -14.59
N LEU A 275 9.36 11.62 -13.68
CA LEU A 275 8.42 12.60 -13.15
C LEU A 275 8.84 14.03 -13.46
N TYR A 276 7.86 14.88 -13.74
CA TYR A 276 7.96 16.32 -13.88
C TYR A 276 7.25 17.01 -12.74
N THR A 277 7.64 18.26 -12.45
CA THR A 277 6.93 19.10 -11.48
C THR A 277 6.34 20.32 -12.16
N LEU A 278 5.05 20.51 -12.00
CA LEU A 278 4.34 21.73 -12.40
C LEU A 278 4.35 22.72 -11.23
N HIS A 279 4.88 23.89 -11.44
CA HIS A 279 4.83 25.01 -10.50
C HIS A 279 3.78 26.03 -10.96
N THR A 280 2.71 26.16 -10.21
CA THR A 280 1.65 27.14 -10.42
C THR A 280 1.90 28.36 -9.55
N SER A 281 1.93 29.54 -10.15
CA SER A 281 2.09 30.83 -9.44
C SER A 281 0.88 31.71 -9.67
N VAL A 282 0.27 32.21 -8.59
CA VAL A 282 -0.88 33.13 -8.61
C VAL A 282 -0.44 34.52 -8.17
N TYR A 283 -0.83 35.54 -8.93
CA TYR A 283 -0.45 36.94 -8.67
C TYR A 283 -1.70 37.81 -8.53
N ASP A 284 -1.72 38.70 -7.54
CA ASP A 284 -2.61 39.87 -7.44
C ASP A 284 -1.82 41.11 -7.90
N GLY A 285 -2.05 41.56 -9.12
CA GLY A 285 -1.22 42.52 -9.77
C GLY A 285 0.22 42.06 -9.99
N ARG A 286 1.18 42.65 -9.28
CA ARG A 286 2.59 42.26 -9.31
C ARG A 286 2.99 41.35 -8.14
N LYS A 287 2.17 41.30 -7.09
CA LYS A 287 2.45 40.53 -5.88
C LYS A 287 2.15 39.04 -6.12
N LEU A 288 3.12 38.14 -5.83
CA LEU A 288 2.91 36.74 -5.75
C LEU A 288 2.08 36.46 -4.47
N VAL A 289 0.93 35.82 -4.62
CA VAL A 289 0.01 35.54 -3.49
C VAL A 289 -0.10 34.06 -3.18
N ASP A 290 0.19 33.17 -4.14
CA ASP A 290 0.24 31.73 -3.88
C ASP A 290 1.16 31.01 -4.85
N THR A 291 1.71 29.89 -4.39
CA THR A 291 2.46 28.92 -5.20
C THR A 291 1.92 27.52 -4.89
N TYR A 292 1.79 26.69 -5.92
CA TYR A 292 1.32 25.32 -5.78
C TYR A 292 2.14 24.38 -6.67
N GLU A 293 2.59 23.25 -6.12
CA GLU A 293 3.36 22.26 -6.86
C GLU A 293 2.51 21.03 -7.14
N THR A 294 2.69 20.44 -8.32
CA THR A 294 2.01 19.23 -8.75
C THR A 294 2.99 18.35 -9.49
N VAL A 295 3.28 17.18 -8.94
CA VAL A 295 4.08 16.17 -9.63
C VAL A 295 3.20 15.42 -10.62
N PHE A 296 3.74 15.12 -11.80
CA PHE A 296 3.05 14.35 -12.83
C PHE A 296 4.02 13.61 -13.73
N GLY A 297 3.54 12.60 -14.45
CA GLY A 297 4.30 11.88 -15.47
C GLY A 297 3.66 12.05 -16.85
N VAL A 298 4.49 12.07 -17.88
CA VAL A 298 4.04 12.07 -19.28
C VAL A 298 3.88 10.64 -19.75
N ARG A 299 2.66 10.22 -20.05
CA ARG A 299 2.36 8.88 -20.55
C ARG A 299 1.05 8.81 -21.31
N THR A 300 0.86 7.71 -22.04
CA THR A 300 -0.45 7.26 -22.52
C THR A 300 -0.79 5.92 -21.90
N CYS A 301 -2.06 5.68 -21.57
CA CYS A 301 -2.54 4.39 -21.10
C CYS A 301 -3.91 4.10 -21.70
N GLU A 302 -4.14 2.84 -22.07
CA GLU A 302 -5.39 2.41 -22.70
C GLU A 302 -5.65 0.93 -22.44
N PHE A 303 -6.87 0.59 -22.03
CA PHE A 303 -7.35 -0.79 -22.06
C PHE A 303 -8.07 -1.04 -23.37
N THR A 304 -7.65 -2.07 -24.10
CA THR A 304 -8.19 -2.45 -25.40
C THR A 304 -8.87 -3.82 -25.34
N SER A 305 -9.73 -4.10 -26.31
CA SER A 305 -10.46 -5.37 -26.37
C SER A 305 -9.67 -6.52 -27.00
N ASP A 306 -8.56 -6.22 -27.67
CA ASP A 306 -7.75 -7.18 -28.45
C ASP A 306 -6.31 -7.34 -27.92
N ARG A 307 -5.71 -6.29 -27.35
CA ARG A 307 -4.32 -6.26 -26.91
C ARG A 307 -4.14 -6.00 -25.41
N GLY A 308 -5.21 -6.08 -24.63
CA GLY A 308 -5.19 -5.86 -23.19
C GLY A 308 -4.83 -4.42 -22.81
N PHE A 309 -3.89 -4.23 -21.87
CA PHE A 309 -3.44 -2.92 -21.44
C PHE A 309 -2.23 -2.43 -22.23
N LEU A 310 -2.29 -1.19 -22.68
CA LEU A 310 -1.21 -0.51 -23.38
C LEU A 310 -0.67 0.64 -22.53
N LEU A 311 0.63 0.65 -22.26
CA LEU A 311 1.35 1.78 -21.69
C LEU A 311 2.30 2.36 -22.75
N ASN A 312 2.14 3.64 -23.04
CA ASN A 312 2.89 4.31 -24.12
C ASN A 312 2.80 3.59 -25.47
N GLY A 313 1.60 3.07 -25.78
CA GLY A 313 1.30 2.34 -27.02
C GLY A 313 1.86 0.91 -27.09
N LYS A 314 2.56 0.43 -26.05
CA LYS A 314 3.14 -0.90 -25.97
C LYS A 314 2.30 -1.79 -25.04
N PRO A 315 2.02 -3.05 -25.42
CA PRO A 315 1.37 -4.00 -24.53
C PRO A 315 2.18 -4.20 -23.24
N LEU A 316 1.51 -4.11 -22.11
CA LEU A 316 2.06 -4.41 -20.80
C LEU A 316 1.09 -5.35 -20.06
N LYS A 317 1.53 -6.56 -19.77
CA LYS A 317 0.74 -7.49 -18.96
C LYS A 317 0.83 -7.06 -17.50
N LEU A 318 -0.32 -6.74 -16.87
CA LEU A 318 -0.37 -6.33 -15.47
C LEU A 318 -0.19 -7.57 -14.58
N LYS A 319 0.92 -7.60 -13.85
CA LYS A 319 1.33 -8.58 -12.85
C LYS A 319 1.05 -7.96 -11.49
N GLY A 320 -0.17 -8.11 -11.01
CA GLY A 320 -0.70 -7.29 -9.93
C GLY A 320 -0.93 -8.02 -8.61
N PHE A 321 -0.88 -7.25 -7.52
CA PHE A 321 -1.36 -7.66 -6.21
C PHE A 321 -2.54 -6.81 -5.77
N CYS A 322 -3.56 -7.45 -5.17
CA CYS A 322 -4.49 -6.78 -4.29
C CYS A 322 -3.82 -6.55 -2.94
N LEU A 323 -3.84 -5.33 -2.44
CA LEU A 323 -3.26 -4.97 -1.16
C LEU A 323 -4.26 -4.21 -0.30
N HIS A 324 -4.38 -4.62 0.97
CA HIS A 324 -5.00 -3.83 2.02
C HIS A 324 -3.98 -2.87 2.64
N GLN A 325 -4.47 -1.90 3.42
CA GLN A 325 -3.67 -0.82 4.00
C GLN A 325 -3.15 -1.12 5.41
N ASP A 326 -2.96 -2.40 5.76
CA ASP A 326 -2.43 -2.79 7.06
C ASP A 326 -0.98 -3.27 6.98
N ASP A 327 -0.24 -3.15 8.06
CA ASP A 327 1.10 -3.70 8.22
C ASP A 327 1.33 -4.11 9.67
N ALA A 328 1.33 -5.42 9.91
CA ALA A 328 1.79 -6.03 11.16
C ALA A 328 1.37 -5.25 12.43
N SER A 329 2.35 -4.84 13.25
CA SER A 329 2.12 -4.11 14.50
C SER A 329 1.73 -2.64 14.33
N LEU A 330 1.79 -2.12 13.10
CA LEU A 330 1.41 -0.74 12.80
C LEU A 330 -0.11 -0.60 12.59
N GLY A 331 -0.81 -1.72 12.33
CA GLY A 331 -2.20 -1.65 11.90
C GLY A 331 -2.32 -0.85 10.60
N THR A 332 -3.18 0.15 10.59
CA THR A 332 -3.36 1.05 9.44
C THR A 332 -2.62 2.38 9.58
N ALA A 333 -1.96 2.61 10.70
CA ALA A 333 -1.14 3.81 10.94
C ALA A 333 0.24 3.66 10.32
N LEU A 334 0.34 3.79 8.99
CA LEU A 334 1.51 3.45 8.22
C LEU A 334 2.45 4.64 8.00
N PRO A 335 3.64 4.68 8.63
CA PRO A 335 4.70 5.56 8.19
C PRO A 335 5.20 5.18 6.78
N LEU A 336 5.77 6.15 6.08
CA LEU A 336 6.24 6.00 4.71
C LEU A 336 7.07 4.73 4.47
N ARG A 337 8.03 4.43 5.37
CA ARG A 337 8.93 3.27 5.23
C ARG A 337 8.19 1.93 5.19
N SER A 338 7.07 1.80 5.90
CA SER A 338 6.25 0.58 5.87
C SER A 338 5.75 0.28 4.46
N MET A 339 5.18 1.29 3.80
CA MET A 339 4.67 1.18 2.43
C MET A 339 5.81 0.96 1.42
N GLU A 340 6.90 1.73 1.55
CA GLU A 340 8.08 1.61 0.70
C GLU A 340 8.67 0.19 0.75
N ARG A 341 8.91 -0.36 1.96
CA ARG A 341 9.43 -1.73 2.12
C ARG A 341 8.53 -2.77 1.46
N LYS A 342 7.22 -2.64 1.61
CA LYS A 342 6.24 -3.55 0.99
C LYS A 342 6.35 -3.51 -0.53
N LEU A 343 6.43 -2.31 -1.11
CA LEU A 343 6.58 -2.11 -2.56
C LEU A 343 7.95 -2.57 -3.08
N GLU A 344 9.05 -2.36 -2.33
CA GLU A 344 10.37 -2.89 -2.68
C GLU A 344 10.34 -4.41 -2.85
N ILE A 345 9.75 -5.12 -1.88
CA ILE A 345 9.59 -6.57 -1.93
C ILE A 345 8.71 -7.00 -3.12
N CYS A 346 7.60 -6.31 -3.36
CA CYS A 346 6.77 -6.57 -4.53
C CYS A 346 7.55 -6.43 -5.84
N LYS A 347 8.37 -5.38 -5.98
CA LYS A 347 9.20 -5.14 -7.17
C LYS A 347 10.20 -6.26 -7.42
N GLU A 348 10.85 -6.76 -6.36
CA GLU A 348 11.79 -7.89 -6.43
C GLU A 348 11.14 -9.18 -6.98
N TYR A 349 9.83 -9.32 -6.82
CA TYR A 349 9.05 -10.45 -7.32
C TYR A 349 8.49 -10.26 -8.72
N GLY A 350 8.77 -9.13 -9.37
CA GLY A 350 8.30 -8.83 -10.71
C GLY A 350 6.87 -8.27 -10.75
N VAL A 351 6.32 -7.87 -9.62
CA VAL A 351 5.04 -7.16 -9.53
C VAL A 351 5.20 -5.78 -10.16
N ASN A 352 4.30 -5.42 -11.08
CA ASN A 352 4.29 -4.11 -11.74
C ASN A 352 2.99 -3.33 -11.53
N ALA A 353 2.02 -3.93 -10.84
CA ALA A 353 0.70 -3.34 -10.65
C ALA A 353 0.14 -3.59 -9.25
N ILE A 354 -0.64 -2.65 -8.72
CA ILE A 354 -1.31 -2.75 -7.42
C ILE A 354 -2.79 -2.38 -7.59
N ARG A 355 -3.68 -3.17 -7.00
CA ARG A 355 -5.08 -2.79 -6.77
C ARG A 355 -5.27 -2.44 -5.31
N CYS A 356 -5.75 -1.22 -5.06
CA CYS A 356 -6.02 -0.74 -3.70
C CYS A 356 -7.37 -1.28 -3.22
N SER A 357 -7.35 -2.44 -2.55
CA SER A 357 -8.58 -3.12 -2.10
C SER A 357 -8.97 -2.68 -0.69
N HIS A 358 -10.19 -2.33 -0.41
CA HIS A 358 -11.26 -1.85 -1.30
C HIS A 358 -11.59 -0.44 -0.89
N ASN A 359 -10.62 0.47 -1.02
CA ASN A 359 -10.71 1.86 -0.59
C ASN A 359 -9.62 2.72 -1.21
N GLN A 360 -9.82 4.02 -1.16
CA GLN A 360 -8.83 5.01 -1.57
C GLN A 360 -7.52 4.86 -0.76
N PRO A 361 -6.35 4.76 -1.42
CA PRO A 361 -5.06 4.68 -0.73
C PRO A 361 -4.67 6.01 -0.09
N SER A 362 -3.58 6.03 0.67
CA SER A 362 -2.99 7.28 1.14
C SER A 362 -2.27 8.01 0.00
N PRO A 363 -2.15 9.35 0.05
CA PRO A 363 -1.40 10.11 -0.96
C PRO A 363 0.04 9.60 -1.10
N GLU A 364 0.72 9.33 0.01
CA GLU A 364 2.12 8.87 0.05
C GLU A 364 2.30 7.52 -0.65
N PHE A 365 1.29 6.66 -0.59
CA PHE A 365 1.32 5.37 -1.29
C PHE A 365 1.34 5.56 -2.81
N LEU A 366 0.54 6.51 -3.32
CA LEU A 366 0.53 6.83 -4.75
C LEU A 366 1.83 7.53 -5.17
N ASP A 367 2.37 8.44 -4.35
CA ASP A 367 3.68 9.05 -4.59
C ASP A 367 4.80 8.00 -4.69
N LEU A 368 4.76 6.97 -3.84
CA LEU A 368 5.68 5.83 -3.93
C LEU A 368 5.47 5.02 -5.21
N CYS A 369 4.23 4.73 -5.58
CA CYS A 369 3.91 4.02 -6.82
C CYS A 369 4.37 4.81 -8.06
N ASP A 370 4.22 6.14 -8.04
CA ASP A 370 4.72 7.02 -9.11
C ASP A 370 6.23 6.92 -9.27
N ARG A 371 6.98 6.96 -8.15
CA ARG A 371 8.45 6.91 -8.16
C ARG A 371 9.02 5.53 -8.44
N MET A 372 8.33 4.48 -7.99
CA MET A 372 8.81 3.11 -8.12
C MET A 372 8.31 2.42 -9.39
N GLY A 373 7.43 3.06 -10.17
CA GLY A 373 6.93 2.52 -11.42
C GLY A 373 5.94 1.38 -11.22
N PHE A 374 4.92 1.57 -10.38
CA PHE A 374 3.77 0.67 -10.28
C PHE A 374 2.56 1.26 -10.99
N VAL A 375 1.83 0.42 -11.72
CA VAL A 375 0.50 0.74 -12.23
C VAL A 375 -0.51 0.53 -11.11
N VAL A 376 -1.47 1.46 -10.93
CA VAL A 376 -2.44 1.40 -9.84
C VAL A 376 -3.87 1.41 -10.36
N ILE A 377 -4.70 0.51 -9.81
CA ILE A 377 -6.16 0.62 -9.81
C ILE A 377 -6.56 1.26 -8.49
N ASP A 378 -7.08 2.48 -8.58
CA ASP A 378 -7.57 3.22 -7.44
C ASP A 378 -9.07 2.94 -7.25
N GLU A 379 -9.45 2.45 -6.06
CA GLU A 379 -10.80 1.96 -5.80
C GLU A 379 -11.53 2.82 -4.78
N ALA A 380 -12.73 3.29 -5.14
CA ALA A 380 -13.52 4.20 -4.32
C ALA A 380 -14.27 3.49 -3.19
N PHE A 381 -14.95 2.40 -3.51
CA PHE A 381 -15.89 1.72 -2.63
C PHE A 381 -15.77 0.20 -2.72
N ASP A 382 -15.94 -0.51 -1.58
CA ASP A 382 -16.20 -1.96 -1.59
C ASP A 382 -17.66 -2.21 -2.02
N LYS A 383 -18.60 -1.68 -1.26
CA LYS A 383 -20.06 -1.87 -1.48
C LYS A 383 -20.79 -0.53 -1.54
N TRP A 384 -21.94 -0.50 -2.24
CA TRP A 384 -22.78 0.70 -2.33
C TRP A 384 -23.91 0.70 -1.29
N LYS A 385 -24.88 -0.22 -1.47
CA LYS A 385 -26.10 -0.29 -0.65
C LYS A 385 -26.11 -1.51 0.28
N SER A 386 -24.95 -2.08 0.52
CA SER A 386 -24.72 -3.11 1.53
C SER A 386 -23.49 -2.79 2.36
N GLY A 387 -23.30 -3.46 3.50
CA GLY A 387 -22.19 -3.20 4.42
C GLY A 387 -22.27 -1.84 5.11
N TYR A 388 -21.14 -1.42 5.69
CA TYR A 388 -21.07 -0.26 6.58
C TYR A 388 -21.39 1.09 5.93
N TYR A 389 -21.16 1.21 4.62
CA TYR A 389 -21.36 2.46 3.88
C TYR A 389 -22.80 2.64 3.39
N ALA A 390 -23.63 1.59 3.42
CA ALA A 390 -24.96 1.58 2.84
C ALA A 390 -25.88 2.72 3.29
N GLN A 391 -25.81 3.07 4.57
CA GLN A 391 -26.62 4.14 5.15
C GLN A 391 -26.18 5.54 4.72
N TYR A 392 -24.95 5.69 4.27
CA TYR A 392 -24.34 6.97 3.88
C TYR A 392 -24.32 7.17 2.38
N PHE A 393 -24.39 6.09 1.59
CA PHE A 393 -24.20 6.11 0.15
C PHE A 393 -25.00 7.20 -0.54
N ASP A 394 -26.33 7.24 -0.35
CA ASP A 394 -27.19 8.17 -1.09
C ASP A 394 -26.86 9.65 -0.82
N ALA A 395 -26.39 9.98 0.38
CA ALA A 395 -26.07 11.35 0.77
C ALA A 395 -24.63 11.75 0.45
N TRP A 396 -23.70 10.79 0.32
CA TRP A 396 -22.26 11.09 0.34
C TRP A 396 -21.49 10.56 -0.87
N TRP A 397 -22.02 9.67 -1.69
CA TRP A 397 -21.26 9.03 -2.76
C TRP A 397 -20.61 10.01 -3.73
N GLN A 398 -21.31 11.12 -4.09
CA GLN A 398 -20.77 12.14 -5.00
C GLN A 398 -19.53 12.83 -4.41
N GLU A 399 -19.66 13.24 -3.16
CA GLU A 399 -18.58 13.92 -2.45
C GLU A 399 -17.37 12.98 -2.24
N ASP A 400 -17.64 11.73 -1.86
CA ASP A 400 -16.59 10.75 -1.58
C ASP A 400 -15.87 10.30 -2.86
N LEU A 401 -16.61 10.08 -3.96
CA LEU A 401 -16.03 9.73 -5.26
C LEU A 401 -15.25 10.91 -5.85
N LYS A 402 -15.81 12.12 -5.79
CA LYS A 402 -15.13 13.34 -6.23
C LYS A 402 -13.83 13.57 -5.45
N ASN A 403 -13.85 13.32 -4.15
CA ASN A 403 -12.69 13.45 -3.27
C ASN A 403 -11.51 12.61 -3.77
N MET A 404 -11.74 11.34 -4.10
CA MET A 404 -10.74 10.45 -4.71
C MET A 404 -10.24 11.02 -6.04
N LEU A 405 -11.14 11.29 -6.97
CA LEU A 405 -10.78 11.73 -8.32
C LEU A 405 -9.93 13.00 -8.31
N VAL A 406 -10.34 14.01 -7.53
CA VAL A 406 -9.67 15.31 -7.49
C VAL A 406 -8.29 15.20 -6.85
N ARG A 407 -8.15 14.39 -5.80
CA ARG A 407 -6.88 14.15 -5.11
C ARG A 407 -5.89 13.40 -6.00
N ASP A 408 -6.36 12.32 -6.66
CA ASP A 408 -5.46 11.31 -7.23
C ASP A 408 -5.26 11.40 -8.75
N ARG A 409 -6.02 12.27 -9.45
CA ARG A 409 -6.01 12.38 -10.92
C ARG A 409 -4.67 12.77 -11.55
N ASN A 410 -3.75 13.37 -10.79
CA ASN A 410 -2.45 13.79 -11.33
C ASN A 410 -1.37 12.69 -11.21
N HIS A 411 -1.62 11.61 -10.46
CA HIS A 411 -0.69 10.50 -10.33
C HIS A 411 -0.60 9.70 -11.63
N PRO A 412 0.59 9.61 -12.28
CA PRO A 412 0.76 8.81 -13.49
C PRO A 412 0.59 7.31 -13.23
N CYS A 413 0.82 6.82 -12.01
CA CYS A 413 0.61 5.43 -11.66
C CYS A 413 -0.86 5.01 -11.73
N VAL A 414 -1.82 5.89 -11.45
CA VAL A 414 -3.24 5.58 -11.54
C VAL A 414 -3.65 5.49 -13.00
N VAL A 415 -4.09 4.32 -13.46
CA VAL A 415 -4.48 4.07 -14.87
C VAL A 415 -5.94 3.67 -15.01
N LEU A 416 -6.61 3.31 -13.93
CA LEU A 416 -7.99 2.83 -13.93
C LEU A 416 -8.68 3.21 -12.63
N TRP A 417 -9.92 3.69 -12.73
CA TRP A 417 -10.78 3.97 -11.59
C TRP A 417 -11.71 2.80 -11.33
N SER A 418 -11.75 2.28 -10.11
CA SER A 418 -12.69 1.25 -9.71
C SER A 418 -13.79 1.85 -8.84
N ILE A 419 -15.04 1.62 -9.23
CA ILE A 419 -16.21 2.20 -8.58
C ILE A 419 -16.94 1.23 -7.64
N GLY A 420 -16.46 0.00 -7.50
CA GLY A 420 -17.05 -0.97 -6.59
C GLY A 420 -16.47 -2.36 -6.69
N ASN A 421 -16.68 -3.15 -5.64
CA ASN A 421 -16.22 -4.51 -5.53
C ASN A 421 -17.35 -5.46 -5.08
N GLU A 422 -17.52 -6.57 -5.83
CA GLU A 422 -18.42 -7.69 -5.48
C GLU A 422 -19.80 -7.26 -5.00
N LEU A 423 -20.44 -6.45 -5.81
CA LEU A 423 -21.69 -5.76 -5.48
C LEU A 423 -22.88 -6.71 -5.45
N GLN A 424 -23.66 -6.64 -4.39
CA GLN A 424 -24.87 -7.44 -4.27
C GLN A 424 -25.90 -7.11 -5.37
N GLU A 425 -25.90 -5.87 -5.84
CA GLU A 425 -26.74 -5.39 -6.93
C GLU A 425 -26.47 -6.09 -8.28
N ALA A 426 -25.31 -6.70 -8.44
CA ALA A 426 -25.00 -7.52 -9.60
C ALA A 426 -25.71 -8.88 -9.59
N TRP A 427 -26.18 -9.33 -8.43
CA TRP A 427 -26.73 -10.68 -8.24
C TRP A 427 -28.24 -10.77 -8.47
N ASP A 428 -28.95 -9.68 -8.24
CA ASP A 428 -30.42 -9.69 -8.31
C ASP A 428 -30.96 -9.61 -9.75
N GLY A 429 -30.09 -9.38 -10.74
CA GLY A 429 -30.46 -9.24 -12.14
C GLY A 429 -31.29 -8.00 -12.44
N SER A 430 -31.46 -7.11 -11.46
CA SER A 430 -32.26 -5.90 -11.62
C SER A 430 -31.54 -4.82 -12.43
N ASP A 431 -32.32 -3.96 -13.10
CA ASP A 431 -31.76 -2.79 -13.79
C ASP A 431 -31.23 -1.72 -12.82
N THR A 432 -31.54 -1.84 -11.55
CA THR A 432 -31.12 -0.84 -10.55
C THR A 432 -29.61 -0.82 -10.36
N GLY A 433 -28.97 -1.99 -10.30
CA GLY A 433 -27.50 -2.10 -10.23
C GLY A 433 -26.86 -1.51 -11.48
N CYS A 434 -27.36 -1.87 -12.67
CA CYS A 434 -26.84 -1.33 -13.93
C CYS A 434 -26.95 0.21 -13.99
N ARG A 435 -28.11 0.77 -13.61
CA ARG A 435 -28.30 2.24 -13.58
C ARG A 435 -27.34 2.91 -12.60
N ARG A 436 -27.11 2.30 -11.43
CA ARG A 436 -26.18 2.85 -10.43
C ARG A 436 -24.73 2.79 -10.92
N ALA A 437 -24.31 1.68 -11.53
CA ALA A 437 -23.00 1.57 -12.12
C ALA A 437 -22.78 2.62 -13.22
N ALA A 438 -23.75 2.79 -14.12
CA ALA A 438 -23.70 3.82 -15.17
C ALA A 438 -23.61 5.24 -14.56
N MET A 439 -24.45 5.54 -13.56
CA MET A 439 -24.44 6.83 -12.87
C MET A 439 -23.07 7.17 -12.25
N LEU A 440 -22.42 6.19 -11.62
CA LEU A 440 -21.10 6.39 -11.02
C LEU A 440 -20.02 6.56 -12.09
N GLN A 441 -20.07 5.76 -13.16
CA GLN A 441 -19.14 5.90 -14.29
C GLN A 441 -19.29 7.25 -14.99
N ASP A 442 -20.53 7.68 -15.28
CA ASP A 442 -20.80 8.98 -15.90
C ASP A 442 -20.24 10.13 -15.04
N PHE A 443 -20.39 10.02 -13.72
CA PHE A 443 -19.82 10.99 -12.78
C PHE A 443 -18.28 11.01 -12.83
N VAL A 444 -17.63 9.83 -12.91
CA VAL A 444 -16.17 9.79 -13.08
C VAL A 444 -15.75 10.48 -14.37
N HIS A 445 -16.41 10.18 -15.50
CA HIS A 445 -16.10 10.77 -16.80
C HIS A 445 -16.35 12.28 -16.85
N GLU A 446 -17.30 12.80 -16.07
CA GLU A 446 -17.52 14.25 -15.94
C GLU A 446 -16.32 14.96 -15.29
N PHE A 447 -15.74 14.36 -14.24
CA PHE A 447 -14.64 14.97 -13.49
C PHE A 447 -13.25 14.61 -14.02
N GLU A 448 -13.09 13.38 -14.54
CA GLU A 448 -11.83 12.81 -14.99
C GLU A 448 -12.03 11.94 -16.25
N PRO A 449 -12.19 12.53 -17.43
CA PRO A 449 -12.44 11.80 -18.67
C PRO A 449 -11.21 11.13 -19.29
N SER A 450 -10.02 11.28 -18.70
CA SER A 450 -8.77 10.80 -19.30
C SER A 450 -8.49 9.31 -19.04
N ARG A 451 -9.23 8.69 -18.11
CA ARG A 451 -9.06 7.28 -17.73
C ARG A 451 -10.37 6.52 -17.77
N GLN A 452 -10.25 5.24 -18.02
CA GLN A 452 -11.36 4.30 -18.04
C GLN A 452 -11.80 3.91 -16.64
N VAL A 453 -13.01 3.35 -16.55
CA VAL A 453 -13.66 2.94 -15.30
C VAL A 453 -13.91 1.45 -15.30
N CYS A 454 -13.70 0.78 -14.18
CA CYS A 454 -14.08 -0.60 -13.95
C CYS A 454 -14.89 -0.78 -12.67
N LEU A 455 -15.42 -1.96 -12.50
CA LEU A 455 -15.83 -2.50 -11.21
C LEU A 455 -15.44 -3.97 -11.14
N ALA A 456 -15.12 -4.45 -9.94
CA ALA A 456 -14.77 -5.84 -9.72
C ALA A 456 -16.04 -6.68 -9.57
N ALA A 457 -16.32 -7.53 -10.57
CA ALA A 457 -17.48 -8.39 -10.59
C ALA A 457 -17.18 -9.74 -9.92
N GLN A 458 -18.04 -10.14 -9.00
CA GLN A 458 -17.97 -11.43 -8.32
C GLN A 458 -18.23 -12.63 -9.26
N ASN A 459 -17.93 -13.83 -8.79
CA ASN A 459 -18.18 -15.11 -9.45
C ASN A 459 -19.63 -15.40 -9.84
N ARG A 460 -20.60 -14.61 -9.39
CA ARG A 460 -22.01 -14.61 -9.86
C ARG A 460 -22.18 -13.58 -10.97
N HIS A 461 -21.51 -13.83 -12.07
CA HIS A 461 -21.45 -12.94 -13.22
C HIS A 461 -22.83 -12.69 -13.86
N ASN A 462 -23.23 -11.42 -13.87
CA ASN A 462 -24.36 -10.93 -14.63
C ASN A 462 -23.87 -10.21 -15.87
N GLU A 463 -24.09 -10.80 -17.07
CA GLU A 463 -23.57 -10.28 -18.33
C GLU A 463 -24.00 -8.84 -18.62
N LYS A 464 -25.23 -8.47 -18.25
CA LYS A 464 -25.76 -7.13 -18.45
C LYS A 464 -25.03 -6.13 -17.56
N PHE A 465 -24.86 -6.48 -16.27
CA PHE A 465 -24.17 -5.63 -15.30
C PHE A 465 -22.70 -5.44 -15.64
N SER A 466 -22.01 -6.54 -15.99
CA SER A 466 -20.59 -6.50 -16.35
C SER A 466 -20.29 -5.69 -17.61
N GLY A 467 -21.28 -5.48 -18.50
CA GLY A 467 -21.13 -4.68 -19.70
C GLY A 467 -21.40 -3.18 -19.54
N VAL A 468 -21.59 -2.69 -18.31
CA VAL A 468 -21.88 -1.27 -18.06
C VAL A 468 -20.62 -0.43 -18.04
N THR A 469 -19.55 -0.93 -17.42
CA THR A 469 -18.30 -0.18 -17.27
C THR A 469 -17.36 -0.36 -18.47
N ASP A 470 -16.45 0.60 -18.66
CA ASP A 470 -15.48 0.61 -19.76
C ASP A 470 -14.60 -0.65 -19.80
N VAL A 471 -14.21 -1.13 -18.60
CA VAL A 471 -13.39 -2.33 -18.40
C VAL A 471 -14.15 -3.29 -17.50
N VAL A 472 -14.23 -4.55 -17.89
CA VAL A 472 -14.89 -5.59 -17.10
C VAL A 472 -13.89 -6.23 -16.17
N GLY A 473 -14.07 -6.05 -14.86
CA GLY A 473 -13.28 -6.70 -13.83
C GLY A 473 -13.85 -8.07 -13.48
N TYR A 474 -13.03 -9.10 -13.46
CA TYR A 474 -13.40 -10.47 -13.10
C TYR A 474 -12.73 -10.88 -11.79
N ASN A 475 -13.52 -11.38 -10.84
CA ASN A 475 -12.98 -12.02 -9.64
C ASN A 475 -13.14 -13.53 -9.77
N TYR A 476 -12.01 -14.27 -9.80
CA TYR A 476 -11.95 -15.75 -9.78
C TYR A 476 -12.63 -16.46 -10.95
N LEU A 477 -12.75 -15.83 -12.10
CA LEU A 477 -13.46 -16.34 -13.28
C LEU A 477 -12.58 -16.32 -14.56
N GLU A 478 -11.30 -16.55 -14.44
CA GLU A 478 -10.32 -16.41 -15.52
C GLU A 478 -10.69 -17.29 -16.74
N ALA A 479 -11.06 -18.55 -16.49
CA ALA A 479 -11.46 -19.46 -17.58
C ALA A 479 -12.73 -19.00 -18.33
N ARG A 480 -13.64 -18.27 -17.65
CA ARG A 480 -14.86 -17.76 -18.26
C ARG A 480 -14.57 -16.66 -19.30
N MET A 481 -13.53 -15.87 -19.09
CA MET A 481 -13.15 -14.77 -19.99
C MET A 481 -12.97 -15.26 -21.45
N LEU A 482 -12.50 -16.50 -21.65
CA LEU A 482 -12.33 -17.08 -22.97
C LEU A 482 -13.66 -17.26 -23.72
N SER A 483 -14.71 -17.60 -23.02
CA SER A 483 -16.07 -17.72 -23.60
C SER A 483 -16.74 -16.36 -23.78
N ASP A 484 -16.54 -15.47 -22.81
CA ASP A 484 -17.14 -14.14 -22.83
C ASP A 484 -16.51 -13.26 -23.90
N HIS A 485 -15.19 -13.39 -24.16
CA HIS A 485 -14.53 -12.69 -25.27
C HIS A 485 -15.08 -13.11 -26.63
N LYS A 486 -15.38 -14.40 -26.83
CA LYS A 486 -16.02 -14.88 -28.07
C LYS A 486 -17.42 -14.31 -28.26
N LYS A 487 -18.16 -14.11 -27.15
CA LYS A 487 -19.51 -13.58 -27.16
C LYS A 487 -19.57 -12.06 -27.25
N PHE A 488 -18.61 -11.37 -26.64
CA PHE A 488 -18.51 -9.92 -26.51
C PHE A 488 -17.11 -9.43 -26.87
N PRO A 489 -16.71 -9.52 -28.16
CA PRO A 489 -15.33 -9.21 -28.56
C PRO A 489 -14.95 -7.72 -28.41
N GLU A 490 -15.95 -6.84 -28.22
CA GLU A 490 -15.73 -5.41 -27.98
C GLU A 490 -15.33 -5.08 -26.54
N ARG A 491 -15.56 -6.00 -25.57
CA ARG A 491 -15.28 -5.78 -24.17
C ARG A 491 -13.80 -5.83 -23.86
N ARG A 492 -13.39 -5.05 -22.86
CA ARG A 492 -12.03 -5.02 -22.33
C ARG A 492 -12.02 -5.83 -21.03
N PHE A 493 -11.05 -6.73 -20.91
CA PHE A 493 -11.02 -7.74 -19.85
C PHE A 493 -9.84 -7.55 -18.91
N LEU A 494 -10.13 -7.60 -17.60
CA LEU A 494 -9.16 -7.54 -16.54
C LEU A 494 -9.55 -8.52 -15.43
N VAL A 495 -8.57 -9.23 -14.84
CA VAL A 495 -8.80 -10.00 -13.62
C VAL A 495 -8.53 -9.12 -12.44
N THR A 496 -9.58 -8.68 -11.75
CA THR A 496 -9.48 -7.78 -10.58
C THR A 496 -9.16 -8.53 -9.30
N GLU A 497 -9.53 -9.83 -9.22
CA GLU A 497 -9.07 -10.75 -8.18
C GLU A 497 -8.78 -12.11 -8.79
N GLU A 498 -7.49 -12.46 -8.83
CA GLU A 498 -6.98 -13.71 -9.37
C GLU A 498 -6.82 -14.76 -8.25
N LEU A 499 -7.18 -16.01 -8.54
CA LEU A 499 -6.81 -17.12 -7.67
C LEU A 499 -5.29 -17.36 -7.74
N PRO A 500 -4.63 -17.61 -6.60
CA PRO A 500 -3.19 -17.85 -6.60
C PRO A 500 -2.82 -19.16 -7.32
N TYR A 501 -3.72 -20.15 -7.29
CA TYR A 501 -3.48 -21.45 -7.88
C TYR A 501 -4.76 -22.28 -7.97
N TYR A 502 -4.90 -23.13 -9.00
CA TYR A 502 -5.93 -24.15 -9.04
C TYR A 502 -5.44 -25.45 -8.43
N CYS A 503 -6.10 -25.93 -7.40
CA CYS A 503 -5.93 -27.28 -6.89
C CYS A 503 -6.95 -28.23 -7.52
N GLY A 504 -6.59 -29.50 -7.66
CA GLY A 504 -7.55 -30.53 -7.99
C GLY A 504 -8.54 -30.75 -6.83
N ALA A 505 -9.63 -31.48 -7.08
CA ALA A 505 -10.70 -31.78 -6.14
C ALA A 505 -10.22 -32.34 -4.78
N GLU A 506 -8.99 -32.82 -4.70
CA GLU A 506 -8.37 -33.43 -3.52
C GLU A 506 -7.44 -32.46 -2.75
N GLY A 507 -7.42 -31.17 -3.11
CA GLY A 507 -6.53 -30.20 -2.50
C GLY A 507 -5.05 -30.40 -2.85
N ASN A 508 -4.77 -31.09 -3.95
CA ASN A 508 -3.42 -31.43 -4.39
C ASN A 508 -2.99 -30.47 -5.51
N ILE A 509 -1.74 -29.95 -5.47
CA ILE A 509 -1.13 -29.39 -6.65
C ILE A 509 -1.07 -30.46 -7.70
N ARG A 510 -1.78 -30.24 -8.78
CA ARG A 510 -1.59 -31.07 -9.97
C ARG A 510 -0.54 -30.37 -10.82
N SER A 511 0.67 -30.88 -10.82
CA SER A 511 1.76 -30.43 -11.70
C SER A 511 1.37 -30.44 -13.18
N TYR A 512 0.24 -31.01 -13.51
CA TYR A 512 -0.29 -31.19 -14.84
C TYR A 512 -1.53 -30.34 -15.14
N ASP A 513 -1.98 -29.50 -14.21
CA ASP A 513 -3.11 -28.63 -14.47
C ASP A 513 -2.67 -27.47 -15.35
N THR A 514 -3.14 -27.48 -16.61
CA THR A 514 -2.88 -26.44 -17.59
C THR A 514 -3.80 -25.24 -17.42
N ASN A 515 -4.76 -25.29 -16.50
CA ASN A 515 -5.74 -24.25 -16.25
C ASN A 515 -5.34 -23.31 -15.12
N ASN A 516 -4.04 -23.16 -14.83
CA ASN A 516 -3.59 -22.17 -13.86
C ASN A 516 -4.10 -20.77 -14.25
N PRO A 517 -4.64 -19.99 -13.33
CA PRO A 517 -5.19 -18.66 -13.61
C PRO A 517 -4.22 -17.79 -14.39
N TRP A 518 -2.96 -17.70 -13.93
CA TRP A 518 -1.96 -16.88 -14.60
C TRP A 518 -1.65 -17.35 -16.03
N ASN A 519 -1.64 -18.67 -16.32
CA ASN A 519 -1.41 -19.17 -17.67
C ASN A 519 -2.50 -18.67 -18.64
N ILE A 520 -3.76 -18.67 -18.19
CA ILE A 520 -4.88 -18.13 -18.99
C ILE A 520 -4.66 -16.65 -19.27
N ILE A 521 -4.23 -15.89 -18.26
CA ILE A 521 -3.97 -14.45 -18.40
C ILE A 521 -2.78 -14.21 -19.35
N ALA A 522 -1.69 -14.93 -19.16
CA ALA A 522 -0.45 -14.74 -19.91
C ALA A 522 -0.57 -15.11 -21.39
N GLU A 523 -1.33 -16.17 -21.69
CA GLU A 523 -1.48 -16.70 -23.04
C GLU A 523 -2.50 -15.95 -23.92
N ASN A 524 -3.29 -15.04 -23.32
CA ASN A 524 -4.35 -14.33 -24.04
C ASN A 524 -4.11 -12.82 -24.03
N ASP A 525 -3.72 -12.28 -25.18
CA ASP A 525 -3.36 -10.87 -25.35
C ASP A 525 -4.49 -9.91 -24.95
N PHE A 526 -5.75 -10.27 -25.22
CA PHE A 526 -6.92 -9.44 -24.89
C PHE A 526 -7.16 -9.27 -23.40
N ILE A 527 -6.56 -10.10 -22.52
CA ILE A 527 -6.64 -9.95 -21.08
C ILE A 527 -5.54 -8.99 -20.61
N ALA A 528 -5.92 -7.88 -20.02
CA ALA A 528 -4.98 -6.83 -19.60
C ALA A 528 -3.97 -7.29 -18.53
N GLY A 529 -4.37 -8.22 -17.67
CA GLY A 529 -3.55 -8.78 -16.60
C GLY A 529 -4.40 -9.32 -15.46
N GLY A 530 -3.77 -9.62 -14.32
CA GLY A 530 -4.42 -10.13 -13.12
C GLY A 530 -3.87 -9.48 -11.86
N PHE A 531 -4.72 -9.37 -10.84
CA PHE A 531 -4.39 -8.88 -9.51
C PHE A 531 -4.65 -9.98 -8.49
N LEU A 532 -3.59 -10.60 -8.01
CA LEU A 532 -3.69 -11.75 -7.12
C LEU A 532 -4.39 -11.40 -5.81
N TRP A 533 -5.35 -12.21 -5.37
CA TRP A 533 -5.93 -12.16 -4.05
C TRP A 533 -5.27 -13.19 -3.12
N SER A 534 -4.36 -12.79 -2.25
CA SER A 534 -3.82 -11.45 -2.10
C SER A 534 -2.28 -11.52 -2.15
N GLY A 535 -1.63 -10.39 -2.34
CA GLY A 535 -0.16 -10.34 -2.34
C GLY A 535 0.43 -10.69 -0.98
N THR A 536 -0.22 -10.24 0.11
CA THR A 536 0.24 -10.43 1.49
C THR A 536 -0.88 -10.99 2.36
N ASP A 537 -0.52 -11.68 3.45
CA ASP A 537 -1.45 -11.89 4.54
C ASP A 537 -1.86 -10.55 5.12
N TYR A 538 -3.08 -10.45 5.61
CA TYR A 538 -3.62 -9.22 6.18
C TYR A 538 -4.51 -9.51 7.39
N ILE A 539 -4.73 -8.49 8.21
CA ILE A 539 -5.61 -8.56 9.38
C ILE A 539 -7.07 -8.46 8.91
N GLY A 540 -7.94 -9.28 9.48
CA GLY A 540 -9.37 -9.32 9.11
C GLY A 540 -9.74 -10.52 8.25
N GLU A 541 -10.99 -10.57 7.82
CA GLU A 541 -11.62 -11.71 7.11
C GLU A 541 -11.34 -13.07 7.75
N ALA A 542 -11.28 -13.11 9.07
CA ALA A 542 -10.84 -14.26 9.84
C ALA A 542 -11.97 -14.92 10.62
N GLY A 543 -11.80 -16.21 10.91
CA GLY A 543 -12.58 -16.93 11.91
C GLY A 543 -11.73 -17.25 13.14
N TRP A 544 -12.30 -17.04 14.34
CA TRP A 544 -11.60 -17.38 15.58
C TRP A 544 -11.03 -18.82 15.56
N PRO A 545 -9.77 -19.05 16.02
CA PRO A 545 -8.87 -18.11 16.69
C PRO A 545 -7.92 -17.31 15.77
N SER A 546 -8.11 -17.31 14.46
CA SER A 546 -7.30 -16.50 13.55
C SER A 546 -7.75 -15.03 13.58
N HIS A 547 -6.81 -14.12 13.39
CA HIS A 547 -7.04 -12.68 13.34
C HIS A 547 -6.84 -12.08 11.96
N GLY A 548 -6.48 -12.92 10.97
CA GLY A 548 -6.24 -12.45 9.61
C GLY A 548 -6.39 -13.56 8.58
N TRP A 549 -6.26 -13.16 7.33
CA TRP A 549 -6.33 -13.99 6.15
C TRP A 549 -4.96 -14.52 5.77
N PRO A 550 -4.73 -15.85 5.76
CA PRO A 550 -3.40 -16.42 5.57
C PRO A 550 -3.06 -16.77 4.11
N ALA A 551 -3.87 -16.36 3.14
CA ALA A 551 -3.71 -16.79 1.74
C ALA A 551 -2.76 -15.92 0.90
N GLY A 552 -2.03 -14.98 1.49
CA GLY A 552 -1.02 -14.17 0.81
C GLY A 552 0.17 -14.99 0.30
N LEU A 553 0.90 -14.46 -0.69
CA LEU A 553 2.20 -15.01 -1.10
C LEU A 553 3.28 -14.71 -0.08
N PHE A 554 3.15 -13.59 0.62
CA PHE A 554 3.97 -13.22 1.75
C PHE A 554 3.14 -13.28 3.03
N ASP A 555 3.79 -13.64 4.12
CA ASP A 555 3.14 -13.57 5.42
C ASP A 555 3.02 -12.12 5.92
N ILE A 556 2.38 -11.90 7.07
CA ILE A 556 2.16 -10.56 7.63
C ILE A 556 3.48 -9.83 7.99
N CYS A 557 4.60 -10.55 8.12
CA CYS A 557 5.95 -9.99 8.30
C CYS A 557 6.69 -9.76 6.99
N MET A 558 6.03 -9.97 5.85
CA MET A 558 6.60 -9.91 4.49
C MET A 558 7.68 -10.97 4.25
N VAL A 559 7.59 -12.15 4.88
CA VAL A 559 8.43 -13.29 4.57
C VAL A 559 7.77 -14.12 3.47
N GLU A 560 8.58 -14.50 2.47
CA GLU A 560 8.16 -15.34 1.35
C GLU A 560 7.61 -16.67 1.83
N LYS A 561 6.41 -17.04 1.38
CA LYS A 561 5.87 -18.39 1.53
C LYS A 561 6.26 -19.25 0.33
N PRO A 562 6.33 -20.58 0.45
CA PRO A 562 6.71 -21.47 -0.66
C PRO A 562 5.90 -21.25 -1.95
N ARG A 563 4.63 -20.86 -1.81
CA ARG A 563 3.73 -20.59 -2.94
C ARG A 563 4.11 -19.35 -3.77
N ALA A 564 4.81 -18.39 -3.18
CA ALA A 564 5.30 -17.20 -3.89
C ALA A 564 6.28 -17.56 -5.02
N ALA A 565 6.97 -18.68 -4.91
CA ALA A 565 7.92 -19.14 -5.92
C ALA A 565 7.28 -19.34 -7.29
N PHE A 566 6.01 -19.76 -7.34
CA PHE A 566 5.28 -19.92 -8.60
C PHE A 566 5.16 -18.59 -9.35
N HIS A 567 4.59 -17.57 -8.73
CA HIS A 567 4.42 -16.26 -9.37
C HIS A 567 5.77 -15.60 -9.68
N ARG A 568 6.76 -15.73 -8.80
CA ARG A 568 8.11 -15.25 -9.08
C ARG A 568 8.71 -15.90 -10.33
N ALA A 569 8.53 -17.22 -10.51
CA ALA A 569 9.02 -17.92 -11.70
C ALA A 569 8.32 -17.47 -12.99
N MET A 570 7.04 -17.04 -12.90
CA MET A 570 6.25 -16.58 -14.04
C MET A 570 6.41 -15.08 -14.33
N TRP A 571 6.75 -14.28 -13.31
CA TRP A 571 6.74 -12.82 -13.43
C TRP A 571 8.12 -12.18 -13.53
N ASN A 572 9.17 -12.93 -13.20
CA ASN A 572 10.53 -12.43 -13.19
C ASN A 572 11.42 -13.24 -14.14
N ASP A 573 12.24 -12.54 -14.91
CA ASP A 573 13.16 -13.17 -15.87
C ASP A 573 14.48 -13.63 -15.20
N GLU A 574 14.74 -13.22 -13.96
CA GLU A 574 15.92 -13.67 -13.24
C GLU A 574 15.85 -15.18 -12.95
N PRO A 575 16.89 -15.96 -13.32
CA PRO A 575 16.89 -17.39 -13.10
C PRO A 575 16.71 -17.73 -11.62
N MET A 576 15.73 -18.59 -11.34
CA MET A 576 15.44 -19.01 -9.96
C MET A 576 15.05 -20.49 -9.90
N VAL A 577 15.32 -21.11 -8.75
CA VAL A 577 14.78 -22.40 -8.35
C VAL A 577 14.47 -22.37 -6.85
N ARG A 578 13.34 -22.95 -6.43
CA ARG A 578 12.94 -23.07 -5.03
C ARG A 578 12.50 -24.50 -4.74
N ILE A 579 12.94 -25.05 -3.62
CA ILE A 579 12.50 -26.35 -3.12
C ILE A 579 11.43 -26.13 -2.07
N ALA A 580 10.34 -26.87 -2.16
CA ALA A 580 9.37 -27.01 -1.10
C ALA A 580 8.99 -28.49 -0.98
N VAL A 581 8.67 -28.94 0.22
CA VAL A 581 8.14 -30.29 0.45
C VAL A 581 6.67 -30.18 0.75
N ARG A 582 5.91 -31.13 0.20
CA ARG A 582 4.51 -31.31 0.57
C ARG A 582 4.45 -32.18 1.78
N ASP A 583 3.78 -31.71 2.81
CA ASP A 583 3.66 -32.47 4.02
C ASP A 583 2.27 -32.33 4.65
N ASN A 584 1.50 -33.42 4.57
CA ASN A 584 0.23 -33.54 5.27
C ASN A 584 0.40 -33.94 6.74
N ALA A 585 1.63 -34.30 7.16
CA ALA A 585 1.92 -34.78 8.49
C ALA A 585 2.68 -33.78 9.36
N LEU A 586 3.39 -32.86 8.79
CA LEU A 586 3.72 -31.65 9.51
C LEU A 586 2.41 -30.86 9.51
N ASP A 587 1.53 -31.16 10.43
CA ASP A 587 0.30 -30.38 10.64
C ASP A 587 0.68 -28.93 10.88
N ILE A 588 1.16 -28.34 9.83
CA ILE A 588 1.42 -26.94 9.69
C ILE A 588 0.04 -26.38 9.43
N ASP A 589 -0.79 -26.36 10.48
CA ASP A 589 -2.10 -25.76 10.45
C ASP A 589 -1.92 -24.24 10.29
N HIS A 590 -1.60 -23.85 9.06
CA HIS A 590 -1.52 -22.43 8.65
C HIS A 590 -2.91 -21.76 8.63
N GLY A 591 -3.88 -22.35 9.42
CA GLY A 591 -5.26 -22.06 9.18
C GLY A 591 -5.62 -22.51 7.75
N ARG A 592 -6.63 -23.27 7.56
CA ARG A 592 -7.02 -23.86 6.29
C ARG A 592 -6.76 -22.85 5.18
N ASP A 593 -5.90 -23.25 4.26
CA ASP A 593 -5.63 -22.47 3.08
C ASP A 593 -6.93 -22.44 2.26
N LEU A 594 -7.71 -21.40 2.48
CA LEU A 594 -9.07 -21.27 1.97
C LEU A 594 -9.14 -21.35 0.44
N TRP A 595 -8.00 -21.16 -0.22
CA TRP A 595 -7.87 -21.14 -1.67
C TRP A 595 -7.19 -22.40 -2.21
N GLN A 596 -7.31 -23.53 -1.47
CA GLN A 596 -6.90 -24.86 -1.92
C GLN A 596 -5.40 -24.97 -2.25
N TRP A 597 -4.57 -24.07 -1.74
CA TRP A 597 -3.13 -24.20 -1.86
C TRP A 597 -2.66 -25.38 -1.02
N PRO A 598 -1.85 -26.30 -1.55
CA PRO A 598 -1.37 -27.44 -0.75
C PRO A 598 -0.41 -26.97 0.33
N ASN A 599 -0.43 -27.67 1.47
CA ASN A 599 0.53 -27.48 2.54
C ASN A 599 1.93 -27.77 2.03
N MET A 600 2.72 -26.75 1.84
CA MET A 600 4.12 -26.82 1.44
C MET A 600 5.00 -26.00 2.36
N ALA A 601 6.17 -26.54 2.67
CA ALA A 601 7.18 -25.87 3.47
C ALA A 601 8.59 -26.08 2.90
N ALA A 602 9.46 -25.11 3.07
CA ALA A 602 10.88 -25.25 2.71
C ALA A 602 11.64 -25.91 3.86
N ILE A 603 11.16 -27.04 4.35
CA ILE A 603 11.67 -27.79 5.51
C ILE A 603 12.13 -29.18 5.07
N TRP A 604 13.24 -29.68 5.63
CA TRP A 604 13.70 -31.05 5.49
C TRP A 604 13.93 -31.69 6.86
N ASN A 605 12.96 -31.42 7.79
CA ASN A 605 12.95 -31.98 9.14
C ASN A 605 11.67 -32.78 9.34
N PHE A 606 11.79 -34.11 9.31
CA PHE A 606 10.68 -35.03 9.59
C PHE A 606 11.00 -35.88 10.83
N PRO A 607 9.98 -36.39 11.52
CA PRO A 607 10.16 -37.35 12.61
C PRO A 607 11.00 -38.56 12.15
N ARG A 608 11.76 -39.16 13.07
CA ARG A 608 12.58 -40.33 12.75
C ARG A 608 11.77 -41.52 12.14
N ALA A 609 10.48 -41.61 12.47
CA ALA A 609 9.59 -42.61 11.89
C ALA A 609 9.40 -42.48 10.37
N TYR A 610 9.73 -41.33 9.80
CA TYR A 610 9.65 -41.09 8.36
C TYR A 610 10.90 -41.56 7.60
N GLU A 611 11.96 -41.98 8.30
CA GLU A 611 13.16 -42.44 7.63
C GLU A 611 12.87 -43.54 6.64
N GLY A 612 13.16 -43.32 5.37
CA GLY A 612 12.86 -44.23 4.27
C GLY A 612 11.47 -44.13 3.66
N LEU A 613 10.53 -43.36 4.25
CA LEU A 613 9.24 -43.09 3.63
C LEU A 613 9.42 -42.12 2.45
N VAL A 614 8.59 -42.32 1.44
CA VAL A 614 8.60 -41.44 0.24
C VAL A 614 7.93 -40.12 0.57
N ILE A 615 8.66 -39.03 0.37
CA ILE A 615 8.21 -37.64 0.50
C ILE A 615 8.11 -37.00 -0.86
N GLU A 616 7.04 -36.26 -1.08
CA GLU A 616 6.89 -35.44 -2.27
C GLU A 616 7.67 -34.13 -2.11
N VAL A 617 8.59 -33.88 -3.03
CA VAL A 617 9.39 -32.68 -3.13
C VAL A 617 9.02 -31.95 -4.39
N ASN A 618 8.78 -30.66 -4.31
CA ASN A 618 8.51 -29.80 -5.44
C ASN A 618 9.66 -28.81 -5.66
N THR A 619 10.05 -28.64 -6.92
CA THR A 619 11.00 -27.59 -7.31
C THR A 619 10.33 -26.67 -8.31
N THR A 620 10.11 -25.40 -7.90
CA THR A 620 9.55 -24.37 -8.77
C THR A 620 10.68 -23.57 -9.39
N THR A 621 10.64 -23.34 -10.72
CA THR A 621 11.75 -22.73 -11.45
C THR A 621 11.27 -22.07 -12.76
N ASN A 622 12.00 -21.04 -13.20
CA ASN A 622 11.95 -20.52 -14.57
C ASN A 622 13.17 -20.94 -15.42
N CYS A 623 14.04 -21.80 -14.89
CA CYS A 623 15.15 -22.35 -15.67
C CYS A 623 14.68 -23.46 -16.62
N GLU A 624 15.46 -23.79 -17.65
CA GLU A 624 15.14 -24.83 -18.63
C GLU A 624 15.01 -26.23 -18.00
N ARG A 625 15.86 -26.52 -17.01
CA ARG A 625 15.95 -27.82 -16.33
C ARG A 625 16.29 -27.64 -14.85
N VAL A 626 15.94 -28.64 -14.07
CA VAL A 626 16.40 -28.77 -12.68
C VAL A 626 17.11 -30.11 -12.49
N ALA A 627 18.31 -30.06 -11.89
CA ALA A 627 18.98 -31.22 -11.32
C ALA A 627 18.76 -31.21 -9.80
N LEU A 628 18.21 -32.28 -9.25
CA LEU A 628 17.96 -32.42 -7.83
C LEU A 628 19.00 -33.39 -7.20
N PHE A 629 19.58 -32.98 -6.07
CA PHE A 629 20.56 -33.77 -5.31
C PHE A 629 20.07 -34.00 -3.88
N HIS A 630 20.25 -35.24 -3.40
CA HIS A 630 20.00 -35.59 -2.02
C HIS A 630 21.28 -36.15 -1.40
N ASN A 631 21.81 -35.50 -0.38
CA ASN A 631 23.07 -35.86 0.28
C ASN A 631 24.23 -36.03 -0.73
N GLY A 632 24.31 -35.16 -1.72
CA GLY A 632 25.31 -35.15 -2.78
C GLY A 632 25.05 -36.15 -3.93
N ASN A 633 24.09 -37.05 -3.82
CA ASN A 633 23.73 -37.99 -4.88
C ASN A 633 22.68 -37.34 -5.80
N GLU A 634 22.88 -37.44 -7.10
CA GLU A 634 21.93 -36.93 -8.07
C GLU A 634 20.67 -37.82 -8.12
N MET A 635 19.52 -37.19 -7.94
CA MET A 635 18.22 -37.83 -8.03
C MET A 635 17.62 -37.81 -9.43
N GLY A 636 18.27 -37.10 -10.34
CA GLY A 636 17.93 -36.94 -11.74
C GLY A 636 17.89 -35.50 -12.20
N VAL A 637 17.70 -35.33 -13.51
CA VAL A 637 17.52 -34.04 -14.18
C VAL A 637 16.14 -34.05 -14.88
N ARG A 638 15.33 -32.99 -14.67
CA ARG A 638 14.00 -32.88 -15.30
C ARG A 638 13.89 -31.54 -16.03
N ARG A 639 13.16 -31.56 -17.15
CA ARG A 639 12.91 -30.37 -17.97
C ARG A 639 11.70 -29.63 -17.45
N THR A 640 11.78 -28.32 -17.32
CA THR A 640 10.67 -27.47 -16.89
C THR A 640 9.51 -27.51 -17.87
N ALA A 641 9.80 -27.60 -19.18
CA ALA A 641 8.78 -27.67 -20.24
C ALA A 641 7.85 -28.90 -20.16
N ASP A 642 8.24 -29.91 -19.39
CA ASP A 642 7.40 -31.09 -19.17
C ASP A 642 6.37 -30.86 -18.02
N TYR A 643 6.40 -29.66 -17.39
CA TYR A 643 5.60 -29.27 -16.22
C TYR A 643 4.98 -27.90 -16.42
N PRO A 644 3.71 -27.80 -16.83
CA PRO A 644 3.09 -26.54 -17.28
C PRO A 644 3.04 -25.44 -16.24
N ASN A 645 3.09 -25.78 -14.95
CA ASN A 645 3.05 -24.82 -13.84
C ASN A 645 4.45 -24.47 -13.31
N HIS A 646 5.51 -24.68 -14.07
CA HIS A 646 6.89 -24.44 -13.64
C HIS A 646 7.29 -25.14 -12.32
N THR A 647 6.50 -26.14 -11.91
CA THR A 647 6.68 -26.89 -10.65
C THR A 647 6.92 -28.37 -10.94
N ILE A 648 8.15 -28.79 -10.78
CA ILE A 648 8.59 -30.16 -11.01
C ILE A 648 8.42 -30.97 -9.73
N THR A 649 7.65 -32.06 -9.79
CA THR A 649 7.40 -32.96 -8.65
C THR A 649 8.38 -34.11 -8.64
N TRP A 650 8.97 -34.39 -7.47
CA TRP A 650 9.87 -35.50 -7.21
C TRP A 650 9.31 -36.35 -6.07
N CYS A 651 9.57 -37.66 -6.07
CA CYS A 651 9.24 -38.56 -4.99
C CYS A 651 10.52 -39.20 -4.48
N LEU A 652 10.91 -38.91 -3.25
CA LEU A 652 12.19 -39.30 -2.69
C LEU A 652 12.02 -40.01 -1.33
N PRO A 653 12.78 -41.10 -1.03
CA PRO A 653 12.82 -41.62 0.32
C PRO A 653 13.48 -40.58 1.24
N TYR A 654 12.78 -40.23 2.32
CA TYR A 654 13.33 -39.31 3.30
C TYR A 654 14.57 -39.87 3.96
N ARG A 655 15.61 -39.11 4.00
CA ARG A 655 16.80 -39.31 4.84
C ARG A 655 17.29 -37.96 5.32
N ARG A 656 17.70 -37.88 6.58
CA ARG A 656 18.27 -36.65 7.12
C ARG A 656 19.47 -36.18 6.28
N GLY A 657 19.65 -34.89 6.15
CA GLY A 657 20.75 -34.30 5.39
C GLY A 657 20.31 -33.11 4.54
N THR A 658 20.71 -33.08 3.28
CA THR A 658 20.63 -31.90 2.42
C THR A 658 19.91 -32.23 1.12
N LEU A 659 18.95 -31.41 0.71
CA LEU A 659 18.41 -31.33 -0.63
C LEU A 659 18.95 -30.09 -1.33
N VAL A 660 19.48 -30.26 -2.55
CA VAL A 660 19.99 -29.16 -3.38
C VAL A 660 19.34 -29.25 -4.75
N ALA A 661 18.64 -28.20 -5.17
CA ALA A 661 18.15 -28.04 -6.52
C ALA A 661 19.05 -27.06 -7.29
N LYS A 662 19.44 -27.43 -8.50
CA LYS A 662 20.21 -26.60 -9.40
C LYS A 662 19.38 -26.30 -10.62
N GLY A 663 19.06 -25.03 -10.86
CA GLY A 663 18.44 -24.54 -12.09
C GLY A 663 19.50 -24.40 -13.17
N ILE A 664 19.23 -24.96 -14.35
CA ILE A 664 20.18 -25.07 -15.46
C ILE A 664 19.57 -24.45 -16.72
N ASN A 665 20.33 -23.54 -17.36
CA ASN A 665 20.05 -23.02 -18.69
C ASN A 665 21.22 -23.41 -19.61
N GLY A 666 20.92 -24.04 -20.75
CA GLY A 666 21.95 -24.61 -21.61
C GLY A 666 22.81 -25.64 -20.84
N THR A 667 24.08 -25.33 -20.60
CA THR A 667 25.03 -26.16 -19.83
C THR A 667 25.29 -25.62 -18.44
N ASP A 668 24.84 -24.40 -18.12
CA ASP A 668 25.28 -23.66 -16.94
C ASP A 668 24.27 -23.77 -15.81
N THR A 669 24.77 -23.97 -14.59
CA THR A 669 23.97 -23.80 -13.38
C THR A 669 23.81 -22.32 -13.08
N VAL A 670 22.59 -21.79 -13.25
CA VAL A 670 22.29 -20.37 -13.11
C VAL A 670 21.56 -20.02 -11.80
N ALA A 671 20.96 -21.03 -11.15
CA ALA A 671 20.29 -20.86 -9.85
C ALA A 671 20.54 -22.07 -8.96
N VAL A 672 20.58 -21.85 -7.65
CA VAL A 672 20.74 -22.93 -6.65
C VAL A 672 19.87 -22.61 -5.44
N HIS A 673 19.14 -23.62 -4.98
CA HIS A 673 18.44 -23.56 -3.71
C HIS A 673 18.74 -24.82 -2.89
N GLU A 674 18.97 -24.63 -1.59
CA GLU A 674 19.30 -25.70 -0.66
C GLU A 674 18.40 -25.64 0.56
N ILE A 675 17.88 -26.79 0.99
CA ILE A 675 17.25 -26.98 2.28
C ILE A 675 17.96 -28.10 3.03
N ARG A 676 18.06 -28.01 4.36
CA ARG A 676 18.77 -28.97 5.22
C ARG A 676 17.92 -29.41 6.39
N THR A 677 18.20 -30.62 6.89
CA THR A 677 17.72 -31.03 8.19
C THR A 677 18.46 -30.22 9.26
N ALA A 678 17.76 -29.33 9.93
CA ALA A 678 18.29 -28.56 11.03
C ALA A 678 18.45 -29.39 12.31
N GLY A 679 19.43 -29.04 13.14
CA GLY A 679 19.58 -29.51 14.52
C GLY A 679 18.76 -28.68 15.51
N ASP A 680 19.18 -28.69 16.78
CA ASP A 680 18.58 -27.85 17.82
C ASP A 680 18.89 -26.37 17.62
N ALA A 681 17.93 -25.49 17.95
CA ALA A 681 18.15 -24.07 17.91
C ALA A 681 19.08 -23.63 19.05
N VAL A 682 20.25 -23.12 18.68
CA VAL A 682 21.33 -22.72 19.62
C VAL A 682 21.84 -21.29 19.39
N ARG A 683 21.43 -20.66 18.31
CA ARG A 683 21.82 -19.29 17.97
C ARG A 683 20.64 -18.48 17.47
N LEU A 684 20.64 -17.20 17.76
CA LEU A 684 19.74 -16.22 17.16
C LEU A 684 20.54 -15.33 16.22
N LYS A 685 20.07 -15.23 14.99
CA LYS A 685 20.52 -14.21 14.04
C LYS A 685 19.47 -13.12 13.97
N ALA A 686 19.86 -11.87 14.17
CA ALA A 686 19.00 -10.71 13.98
C ALA A 686 19.55 -9.86 12.84
N THR A 687 18.68 -9.49 11.91
CA THR A 687 19.06 -8.74 10.70
C THR A 687 18.09 -7.58 10.51
N ALA A 688 18.60 -6.36 10.56
CA ALA A 688 17.85 -5.15 10.23
C ALA A 688 17.80 -4.96 8.70
N ASP A 689 16.67 -4.54 8.18
CA ASP A 689 16.52 -4.15 6.77
C ASP A 689 17.40 -2.92 6.47
N ARG A 690 17.54 -2.02 7.45
CA ARG A 690 18.46 -0.89 7.42
C ARG A 690 18.95 -0.55 8.83
N GLY A 691 20.24 -0.19 8.91
CA GLY A 691 20.90 0.15 10.19
C GLY A 691 20.85 1.62 10.56
N LYS A 692 20.39 2.50 9.64
CA LYS A 692 20.31 3.95 9.82
C LYS A 692 18.92 4.45 9.57
N LEU A 693 18.40 5.29 10.47
CA LEU A 693 17.10 5.92 10.41
C LEU A 693 17.27 7.45 10.43
N MET A 694 16.24 8.16 9.93
CA MET A 694 16.11 9.59 10.14
C MET A 694 15.45 9.85 11.50
N ALA A 695 15.95 10.82 12.26
CA ALA A 695 15.39 11.19 13.55
C ALA A 695 14.17 12.13 13.39
N ASP A 696 13.18 11.70 12.61
CA ASP A 696 11.94 12.43 12.32
C ASP A 696 10.76 12.02 13.20
N GLY A 697 10.94 10.96 14.02
CA GLY A 697 9.89 10.41 14.86
C GLY A 697 8.96 9.43 14.15
N GLN A 698 9.18 9.13 12.88
CA GLN A 698 8.31 8.27 12.06
C GLN A 698 9.09 7.17 11.32
N ASP A 699 10.36 7.39 11.04
CA ASP A 699 11.17 6.46 10.25
C ASP A 699 11.35 5.10 10.95
N LEU A 700 11.37 4.01 10.15
CA LEU A 700 11.30 2.63 10.64
C LEU A 700 12.51 1.81 10.22
N SER A 701 12.87 0.81 11.06
CA SER A 701 13.67 -0.34 10.71
C SER A 701 12.96 -1.62 11.13
N TYR A 702 12.98 -2.61 10.25
CA TYR A 702 12.42 -3.95 10.46
C TYR A 702 13.56 -4.92 10.77
N VAL A 703 13.56 -5.45 11.99
CA VAL A 703 14.61 -6.36 12.45
C VAL A 703 14.05 -7.77 12.51
N GLN A 704 14.37 -8.57 11.50
CA GLN A 704 14.00 -9.98 11.44
C GLN A 704 14.93 -10.79 12.32
N VAL A 705 14.39 -11.69 13.13
CA VAL A 705 15.13 -12.67 13.91
C VAL A 705 14.90 -14.08 13.38
N GLU A 706 15.96 -14.90 13.40
CA GLU A 706 15.97 -16.27 12.92
C GLU A 706 16.66 -17.17 13.94
N LEU A 707 15.99 -18.26 14.33
CA LEU A 707 16.59 -19.31 15.16
C LEU A 707 17.44 -20.21 14.27
N LEU A 708 18.72 -20.34 14.60
CA LEU A 708 19.66 -21.15 13.85
C LEU A 708 20.22 -22.30 14.72
N ASP A 709 20.54 -23.42 14.06
CA ASP A 709 21.33 -24.47 14.68
C ASP A 709 22.83 -24.12 14.72
N LYS A 710 23.65 -25.09 15.24
CA LYS A 710 25.11 -24.91 15.33
C LYS A 710 25.79 -24.68 13.97
N ASP A 711 25.22 -25.17 12.88
CA ASP A 711 25.74 -25.11 11.53
C ASP A 711 25.20 -23.89 10.75
N GLY A 712 24.31 -23.10 11.36
CA GLY A 712 23.70 -21.92 10.77
C GLY A 712 22.46 -22.20 9.92
N THR A 713 21.88 -23.39 10.04
CA THR A 713 20.64 -23.77 9.38
C THR A 713 19.46 -23.20 10.17
N LEU A 714 18.50 -22.60 9.49
CA LEU A 714 17.25 -22.12 10.09
C LEU A 714 16.44 -23.28 10.68
N VAL A 715 16.07 -23.14 11.95
CA VAL A 715 15.30 -24.16 12.69
C VAL A 715 13.82 -23.83 12.65
N GLN A 716 13.17 -24.16 11.53
CA GLN A 716 11.77 -23.79 11.28
C GLN A 716 10.75 -24.51 12.18
N HIS A 717 11.12 -25.64 12.79
CA HIS A 717 10.27 -26.39 13.70
C HIS A 717 10.43 -25.99 15.18
N ALA A 718 11.24 -24.95 15.47
CA ALA A 718 11.43 -24.46 16.82
C ALA A 718 10.53 -23.27 17.11
N ASP A 719 9.63 -23.47 18.07
CA ASP A 719 8.85 -22.42 18.69
C ASP A 719 9.53 -21.97 19.98
N ARG A 720 10.13 -20.79 20.00
CA ARG A 720 10.74 -20.20 21.19
C ARG A 720 10.04 -18.92 21.55
N ARG A 721 9.64 -18.79 22.83
CA ARG A 721 9.17 -17.51 23.35
C ARG A 721 10.35 -16.53 23.42
N MET A 722 10.11 -15.33 22.98
CA MET A 722 11.10 -14.28 22.95
C MET A 722 10.51 -12.98 23.43
N LYS A 723 11.35 -12.13 24.03
CA LYS A 723 11.01 -10.76 24.41
C LYS A 723 12.00 -9.81 23.75
N ALA A 724 11.48 -8.76 23.14
CA ALA A 724 12.29 -7.66 22.62
C ALA A 724 12.20 -6.45 23.57
N SER A 725 13.29 -5.74 23.72
CA SER A 725 13.35 -4.47 24.45
C SER A 725 14.31 -3.51 23.77
N ILE A 726 14.17 -2.21 24.02
CA ILE A 726 14.91 -1.17 23.32
C ILE A 726 15.49 -0.16 24.31
N GLU A 727 16.68 0.35 24.01
CA GLU A 727 17.37 1.42 24.71
C GLU A 727 17.81 2.49 23.72
N GLY A 728 17.90 3.75 24.19
CA GLY A 728 18.38 4.88 23.39
C GLY A 728 17.25 5.61 22.63
N GLU A 729 17.57 6.17 21.45
CA GLU A 729 16.73 7.11 20.73
C GLU A 729 15.79 6.39 19.71
N GLY A 730 15.13 5.34 20.17
CA GLY A 730 14.15 4.57 19.40
C GLY A 730 12.98 4.11 20.24
N ARG A 731 11.91 3.71 19.59
CA ARG A 731 10.70 3.10 20.15
C ARG A 731 10.45 1.74 19.50
N LEU A 732 10.23 0.72 20.30
CA LEU A 732 9.75 -0.58 19.81
C LEU A 732 8.24 -0.48 19.57
N VAL A 733 7.81 -0.59 18.31
CA VAL A 733 6.40 -0.55 17.93
C VAL A 733 5.73 -1.87 18.26
N GLY A 734 6.41 -2.99 17.99
CA GLY A 734 5.97 -4.32 18.34
C GLY A 734 7.03 -5.36 18.00
N PHE A 735 6.85 -6.54 18.59
CA PHE A 735 7.62 -7.74 18.28
C PHE A 735 6.66 -8.88 18.03
N ILE A 736 6.60 -9.35 16.79
CA ILE A 736 5.61 -10.32 16.34
C ILE A 736 6.21 -11.42 15.49
N SER A 737 5.54 -12.56 15.48
CA SER A 737 5.69 -13.59 14.45
C SER A 737 4.54 -13.54 13.44
N SER A 738 4.64 -14.35 12.39
CA SER A 738 3.60 -14.46 11.36
C SER A 738 2.41 -15.33 11.77
N ASP A 739 2.34 -15.82 13.01
CA ASP A 739 1.19 -16.61 13.48
C ASP A 739 -0.03 -15.70 13.69
N LEU A 740 -0.99 -15.77 12.78
CA LEU A 740 -2.24 -15.03 12.85
C LEU A 740 -3.18 -15.52 13.97
N ARG A 741 -2.87 -16.63 14.66
CA ARG A 741 -3.61 -17.17 15.83
C ARG A 741 -3.01 -16.75 17.16
N ARG A 742 -2.19 -15.72 17.12
CA ARG A 742 -1.53 -15.16 18.31
C ARG A 742 -2.56 -14.75 19.39
N LYS A 743 -2.13 -14.80 20.66
CA LYS A 743 -2.99 -14.45 21.80
C LYS A 743 -2.69 -13.07 22.41
N THR A 744 -1.56 -12.49 22.04
CA THR A 744 -1.09 -11.19 22.49
C THR A 744 -1.41 -10.12 21.44
N PRO A 745 -1.66 -8.87 21.82
CA PRO A 745 -1.84 -7.76 20.87
C PRO A 745 -0.72 -7.69 19.84
N PHE A 746 -1.00 -7.15 18.67
CA PHE A 746 0.00 -6.97 17.61
C PHE A 746 1.14 -6.03 18.03
N THR A 747 0.91 -5.14 18.98
CA THR A 747 1.93 -4.24 19.54
C THR A 747 2.69 -4.81 20.75
N SER A 748 2.50 -6.10 21.06
CA SER A 748 3.25 -6.78 22.12
C SER A 748 4.75 -6.74 21.85
N HIS A 749 5.54 -6.65 22.92
CA HIS A 749 7.00 -6.79 22.87
C HIS A 749 7.47 -8.23 23.14
N GLU A 750 6.54 -9.16 23.18
CA GLU A 750 6.79 -10.56 23.46
C GLU A 750 5.93 -11.45 22.56
N ASP A 751 6.56 -12.43 21.90
CA ASP A 751 5.87 -13.41 21.08
C ASP A 751 6.65 -14.75 21.02
N LYS A 752 6.05 -15.76 20.42
CA LYS A 752 6.73 -16.98 20.01
C LYS A 752 7.23 -16.83 18.58
N THR A 753 8.38 -17.41 18.28
CA THR A 753 8.77 -17.61 16.88
C THR A 753 7.77 -18.49 16.14
N TYR A 754 7.59 -18.23 14.88
CA TYR A 754 6.78 -19.02 13.96
C TYR A 754 7.63 -19.37 12.74
N PHE A 755 7.76 -20.68 12.44
CA PHE A 755 8.78 -21.18 11.51
C PHE A 755 10.20 -20.70 11.83
N GLY A 756 10.53 -20.62 13.12
CA GLY A 756 11.82 -20.17 13.60
C GLY A 756 12.09 -18.68 13.41
N ARG A 757 11.08 -17.86 13.09
CA ARG A 757 11.20 -16.43 12.81
C ARG A 757 10.26 -15.57 13.64
N ALA A 758 10.70 -14.35 13.87
CA ALA A 758 9.86 -13.24 14.34
C ALA A 758 10.47 -11.92 13.86
N MET A 759 9.79 -10.81 14.07
CA MET A 759 10.20 -9.49 13.60
C MET A 759 9.91 -8.42 14.64
N ALA A 760 10.90 -7.56 14.89
CA ALA A 760 10.72 -6.33 15.64
C ALA A 760 10.59 -5.14 14.68
N ILE A 761 9.66 -4.24 14.97
CA ILE A 761 9.52 -2.97 14.26
C ILE A 761 10.02 -1.86 15.19
N VAL A 762 11.07 -1.19 14.75
CA VAL A 762 11.72 -0.10 15.49
C VAL A 762 11.42 1.22 14.80
N GLN A 763 10.94 2.19 15.56
CA GLN A 763 10.66 3.55 15.09
C GLN A 763 11.65 4.53 15.72
N SER A 764 12.16 5.49 14.94
CA SER A 764 13.02 6.55 15.45
C SER A 764 12.26 7.48 16.40
N THR A 765 13.00 8.16 17.29
CA THR A 765 12.51 9.36 17.98
C THR A 765 12.86 10.61 17.18
N ARG A 766 12.42 11.79 17.64
CA ARG A 766 12.81 13.09 17.04
C ARG A 766 14.22 13.53 17.45
N LYS A 767 14.97 12.68 18.14
CA LYS A 767 16.31 12.95 18.59
C LYS A 767 17.28 11.92 17.99
N ALA A 768 18.32 12.41 17.34
CA ALA A 768 19.34 11.56 16.77
C ALA A 768 20.21 10.88 17.85
N GLY A 769 20.56 9.63 17.61
CA GLY A 769 21.40 8.86 18.53
C GLY A 769 21.44 7.38 18.24
N THR A 770 22.05 6.64 19.16
CA THR A 770 22.14 5.18 19.08
C THR A 770 20.85 4.55 19.57
N ILE A 771 20.44 3.48 18.92
CA ILE A 771 19.29 2.63 19.25
C ILE A 771 19.80 1.21 19.45
N ARG A 772 19.60 0.64 20.63
CA ARG A 772 20.04 -0.72 20.96
C ARG A 772 18.83 -1.60 21.21
N LEU A 773 18.64 -2.59 20.35
CA LEU A 773 17.57 -3.57 20.43
C LEU A 773 18.13 -4.86 21.06
N ARG A 774 17.46 -5.34 22.10
CA ARG A 774 17.81 -6.53 22.85
C ARG A 774 16.74 -7.61 22.64
N PHE A 775 17.17 -8.83 22.42
CA PHE A 775 16.32 -10.03 22.34
C PHE A 775 16.70 -11.03 23.42
N ASP A 776 15.75 -11.36 24.28
CA ASP A 776 15.85 -12.42 25.29
C ASP A 776 15.08 -13.65 24.76
N VAL A 777 15.75 -14.77 24.66
CA VAL A 777 15.17 -16.05 24.17
C VAL A 777 14.93 -16.97 25.37
N GLU A 778 13.73 -17.55 25.46
CA GLU A 778 13.41 -18.47 26.55
C GLU A 778 14.38 -19.66 26.60
N GLY A 779 14.99 -19.89 27.79
CA GLY A 779 15.96 -20.93 28.04
C GLY A 779 17.40 -20.63 27.61
N TRP A 780 17.69 -19.39 27.21
CA TRP A 780 19.05 -18.94 26.92
C TRP A 780 19.52 -17.94 27.97
N ASP A 781 20.79 -18.04 28.37
CA ASP A 781 21.36 -17.17 29.40
C ASP A 781 21.78 -15.80 28.86
N GLU A 782 22.21 -15.74 27.60
CA GLU A 782 22.75 -14.53 27.00
C GLU A 782 21.76 -13.92 25.98
N PRO A 783 21.49 -12.63 26.10
CA PRO A 783 20.66 -11.92 25.11
C PRO A 783 21.44 -11.64 23.82
N VAL A 784 20.71 -11.46 22.73
CA VAL A 784 21.27 -10.98 21.45
C VAL A 784 20.95 -9.51 21.27
N TRP A 785 21.96 -8.74 20.84
CA TRP A 785 21.86 -7.30 20.63
C TRP A 785 22.00 -6.92 19.15
N VAL A 786 21.24 -5.93 18.74
CA VAL A 786 21.36 -5.23 17.46
C VAL A 786 21.48 -3.75 17.74
N GLU A 787 22.43 -3.09 17.09
CA GLU A 787 22.62 -1.65 17.17
C GLU A 787 22.20 -0.99 15.86
N LEU A 788 21.36 0.03 15.98
CA LEU A 788 20.93 0.91 14.91
C LEU A 788 21.31 2.35 15.29
N THR A 789 21.28 3.24 14.33
CA THR A 789 21.52 4.67 14.57
C THR A 789 20.44 5.51 13.93
N SER A 790 20.08 6.63 14.56
CA SER A 790 19.28 7.66 13.92
C SER A 790 20.11 8.94 13.73
N GLU A 791 19.97 9.54 12.55
CA GLU A 791 20.69 10.75 12.15
C GLU A 791 19.74 11.96 12.20
N ALA A 792 20.26 13.11 12.62
CA ALA A 792 19.47 14.34 12.66
C ALA A 792 19.03 14.74 11.25
N LEU A 793 17.81 15.25 11.14
CA LEU A 793 17.34 15.81 9.89
C LEU A 793 18.26 16.96 9.44
N PRO A 794 18.62 17.03 8.16
CA PRO A 794 19.26 18.20 7.60
C PRO A 794 18.45 19.46 7.90
N LYS A 795 19.11 20.61 8.11
CA LYS A 795 18.40 21.87 8.42
C LYS A 795 17.37 22.26 7.37
N ASP A 796 17.62 21.86 6.15
CA ASP A 796 16.80 22.14 4.99
C ASP A 796 16.08 20.88 4.49
N TYR A 797 15.85 19.92 5.38
CA TYR A 797 15.17 18.68 5.02
C TYR A 797 13.77 18.97 4.52
N VAL A 798 13.55 18.65 3.28
CA VAL A 798 12.23 18.57 2.66
C VAL A 798 12.07 17.12 2.22
N SER A 799 10.97 16.49 2.57
CA SER A 799 10.70 15.11 2.15
C SER A 799 10.81 14.99 0.62
N ASP A 800 11.41 13.90 0.16
CA ASP A 800 11.45 13.58 -1.28
C ASP A 800 10.08 13.19 -1.83
N ILE A 801 9.10 12.95 -0.96
CA ILE A 801 7.72 12.63 -1.32
C ILE A 801 6.93 13.92 -1.45
N PRO A 802 6.32 14.21 -2.62
CA PRO A 802 5.59 15.46 -2.87
C PRO A 802 4.46 15.74 -1.88
N SER A 803 3.75 14.72 -1.39
CA SER A 803 2.70 14.87 -0.38
C SER A 803 3.21 15.41 0.97
N PHE A 804 4.54 15.35 1.22
CA PHE A 804 5.18 15.92 2.40
C PHE A 804 5.78 17.32 2.18
N ARG A 805 5.70 17.89 0.97
CA ARG A 805 6.23 19.22 0.63
C ARG A 805 5.25 20.36 0.86
#